data_d00be9a028a1da8303e46b21bb1bf952
#
_entry.id   d00be9a028a1da8303e46b21bb1bf952
#
_cell.length_a   1.000
_cell.length_b   1.000
_cell.length_c   1.000
_cell.angle_alpha   90.00
_cell.angle_beta   90.00
_cell.angle_gamma   90.00
#
_symmetry.space_group_name_H-M   'P 1'
#
loop_
_entity.id
_entity.type
_entity.pdbx_description
1 polymer ?
#
loop_
_entity_poly.entity_id
_entity_poly.type
_entity_poly.pdbx_seq_one_letter_code
_entity_poly.pdbx_strand_id
1 'polypeptide(L)'
;MRPTPTFCTLLLSAALATAADGGKPNDPGKPVTFDARTANSGNWSEARTWDGGRKPRAGDFVQVRTGHVVTYDVESNDALRMVHVAGTLTFSREKSTLLDVGLLKIEPGETTTEDGFNCHEAAPALPTGGVVPALEIGTPSSPIPAGVKAIIRLRHFKGTNPETLPAVIACGGRWDVHGAPMSRTWLKLAAPARAGDTRVTLEQAVPDWHTGGRVIVTTGDLQGPEAGASFRSKSGRSKPVGTEERLITAVDGAVLTLDRPLKKAHRGDGLMRCEVANLSRNVVVESATPAGVRGHTMYHHGSSGGISYAEFRHLGKEDVLGKYPIHFHLVRDTMRGSGVLGASIWDSHNRWVTVHGTDHLLVRDCVGYQSHGHGFFLEDATEQWNVLDRNLAVQAFVSVPLPKQVLSYDPNDGAGFWWANGRNTLTRNVACENDRYGFHFQITKSPAFDPVLRVRGPDGKTAPQDVRTLPFLRFEDNEAHGDGLFGFRFGDEVHGSVSGDREHPFIAKNLRVWESHYAIRPNVRFFLLDGLRVKNAAFGIYHPNFDAHVYRDIEFDAVTAEPINGGHDEDSRPDGDFTYDRLTFKNCRLDRDPLVQITLAATRPGVAGHFRGVSVADSKSAGGVVDFGGGPRSNRTDNAVSYYFHDTGRGTVTRVAGVKTLDPVKHADYRGIDGWTGRDARAAEVKAVAFPQLLAPVDDLPPATLVTGIRVEAGKRVVSGVSHDNGEIATVTVNGTSAKITAQHAGVADWVVTLDATADGHYTATTIDRAGNVELIPHKFREPSSP
;
A
#
# COMPACT_ATOMS: atom_id res chain seq x y z
N MET A 1 42.08 56.81 -6.41
CA MET A 1 40.68 56.96 -6.84
C MET A 1 40.19 55.60 -7.31
N ARG A 2 39.40 54.94 -6.49
CA ARG A 2 38.74 53.68 -6.81
C ARG A 2 37.26 53.99 -6.89
N PRO A 3 36.46 53.48 -7.88
CA PRO A 3 35.04 53.69 -7.92
C PRO A 3 34.34 52.63 -7.09
N THR A 4 33.37 53.06 -6.31
CA THR A 4 32.41 52.30 -5.51
C THR A 4 31.49 51.48 -6.40
N PRO A 5 31.17 50.23 -6.08
CA PRO A 5 30.13 49.50 -6.78
C PRO A 5 28.75 49.79 -6.19
N THR A 6 27.87 50.21 -7.05
CA THR A 6 26.44 50.39 -6.81
C THR A 6 25.79 49.00 -6.59
N PHE A 7 25.21 48.78 -5.41
CA PHE A 7 24.38 47.59 -5.14
C PHE A 7 23.07 47.71 -5.91
N CYS A 8 22.88 46.87 -6.89
CA CYS A 8 21.62 46.65 -7.55
C CYS A 8 20.90 45.53 -6.79
N THR A 9 19.88 45.89 -6.02
CA THR A 9 19.04 44.93 -5.27
C THR A 9 18.14 44.21 -6.28
N LEU A 10 18.56 43.03 -6.71
CA LEU A 10 17.66 42.11 -7.40
C LEU A 10 16.71 41.49 -6.36
N LEU A 11 15.45 41.86 -6.40
CA LEU A 11 14.35 41.15 -5.82
C LEU A 11 14.22 39.79 -6.53
N LEU A 12 14.83 38.74 -5.93
CA LEU A 12 14.48 37.39 -6.28
C LEU A 12 13.09 37.10 -5.75
N SER A 13 12.11 37.16 -6.61
CA SER A 13 10.84 36.47 -6.40
C SER A 13 11.13 34.98 -6.38
N ALA A 14 11.06 34.37 -5.18
CA ALA A 14 11.08 32.93 -5.02
C ALA A 14 9.83 32.36 -5.72
N ALA A 15 10.00 31.92 -6.96
CA ALA A 15 9.04 31.06 -7.60
C ALA A 15 9.03 29.74 -6.83
N LEU A 16 7.87 29.37 -6.29
CA LEU A 16 7.59 28.05 -5.78
C LEU A 16 7.97 27.04 -6.88
N ALA A 17 9.03 26.30 -6.65
CA ALA A 17 9.29 25.09 -7.41
C ALA A 17 8.29 24.03 -6.94
N THR A 18 7.10 24.03 -7.51
CA THR A 18 6.36 22.80 -7.71
C THR A 18 7.26 21.95 -8.59
N ALA A 19 7.49 20.69 -8.23
CA ALA A 19 8.19 19.73 -9.07
C ALA A 19 7.49 19.75 -10.44
N ALA A 20 8.07 20.47 -11.39
CA ALA A 20 7.46 20.66 -12.69
C ALA A 20 7.74 19.41 -13.50
N ASP A 21 6.70 18.71 -13.82
CA ASP A 21 6.67 17.82 -14.96
C ASP A 21 7.06 18.65 -16.20
N GLY A 22 8.27 18.46 -16.71
CA GLY A 22 8.85 19.28 -17.79
C GLY A 22 8.21 19.05 -19.17
N GLY A 23 6.92 18.68 -19.23
CA GLY A 23 6.14 18.63 -20.45
C GLY A 23 5.92 20.03 -21.01
N LYS A 24 6.05 20.23 -22.33
CA LYS A 24 5.52 21.41 -22.99
C LYS A 24 4.06 21.53 -22.61
N PRO A 25 3.54 22.74 -22.25
CA PRO A 25 2.10 22.90 -22.08
C PRO A 25 1.44 22.38 -23.37
N ASN A 26 0.54 21.42 -23.23
CA ASN A 26 -0.28 21.01 -24.35
C ASN A 26 -1.05 22.24 -24.81
N ASP A 27 -1.14 22.43 -26.11
CA ASP A 27 -2.05 23.39 -26.69
C ASP A 27 -3.44 23.11 -26.11
N PRO A 28 -4.16 24.06 -25.49
CA PRO A 28 -5.47 23.80 -24.94
C PRO A 28 -6.33 23.23 -26.07
N GLY A 29 -6.76 21.97 -25.91
CA GLY A 29 -7.51 21.27 -26.94
C GLY A 29 -8.69 22.09 -27.41
N LYS A 30 -9.05 21.99 -28.66
CA LYS A 30 -10.20 22.71 -29.19
C LYS A 30 -11.46 22.27 -28.44
N PRO A 31 -12.36 23.21 -28.11
CA PRO A 31 -13.65 22.88 -27.52
C PRO A 31 -14.40 21.85 -28.37
N VAL A 32 -14.95 20.83 -27.71
CA VAL A 32 -15.73 19.79 -28.36
C VAL A 32 -17.08 20.33 -28.84
N THR A 33 -17.48 19.99 -30.06
CA THR A 33 -18.85 20.17 -30.55
C THR A 33 -19.62 18.86 -30.29
N PHE A 34 -20.70 18.94 -29.53
CA PHE A 34 -21.49 17.77 -29.17
C PHE A 34 -22.49 17.40 -30.27
N ASP A 35 -22.54 16.09 -30.60
CA ASP A 35 -23.51 15.52 -31.55
C ASP A 35 -24.87 15.25 -30.88
N ALA A 36 -24.86 14.93 -29.60
CA ALA A 36 -26.05 14.69 -28.80
C ALA A 36 -25.90 15.37 -27.43
N ARG A 37 -26.91 16.15 -27.04
CA ARG A 37 -26.98 16.83 -25.74
C ARG A 37 -28.29 16.53 -25.08
N THR A 38 -28.34 16.50 -23.76
CA THR A 38 -29.61 16.31 -23.06
C THR A 38 -30.49 17.55 -23.13
N ALA A 39 -31.78 17.38 -23.47
CA ALA A 39 -32.84 18.40 -23.39
C ALA A 39 -33.54 18.34 -22.03
N ASN A 40 -33.65 17.16 -21.43
CA ASN A 40 -34.35 16.91 -20.18
C ASN A 40 -33.65 15.81 -19.37
N SER A 41 -33.98 15.75 -18.09
CA SER A 41 -33.73 14.55 -17.29
C SER A 41 -34.59 13.37 -17.77
N GLY A 42 -34.08 12.15 -17.64
CA GLY A 42 -34.83 10.95 -18.05
C GLY A 42 -33.91 9.77 -18.33
N ASN A 43 -34.46 8.72 -18.94
CA ASN A 43 -33.68 7.56 -19.32
C ASN A 43 -32.88 7.83 -20.60
N TRP A 44 -31.65 7.28 -20.65
CA TRP A 44 -30.79 7.37 -21.83
C TRP A 44 -31.46 6.82 -23.09
N SER A 45 -32.23 5.75 -22.97
CA SER A 45 -32.93 5.11 -24.05
C SER A 45 -34.10 5.90 -24.63
N GLU A 46 -34.57 6.96 -23.96
CA GLU A 46 -35.74 7.73 -24.37
C GLU A 46 -35.36 8.90 -25.29
N ALA A 47 -36.03 9.06 -26.40
CA ALA A 47 -35.81 10.14 -27.37
C ALA A 47 -36.02 11.53 -26.73
N ARG A 48 -37.03 11.67 -25.83
CA ARG A 48 -37.33 12.95 -25.15
C ARG A 48 -36.21 13.46 -24.26
N THR A 49 -35.28 12.62 -23.87
CA THR A 49 -34.11 13.00 -23.06
C THR A 49 -33.13 13.85 -23.87
N TRP A 50 -33.14 13.74 -25.20
CA TRP A 50 -32.15 14.30 -26.09
C TRP A 50 -32.68 15.47 -26.92
N ASP A 51 -31.81 16.46 -27.19
CA ASP A 51 -32.12 17.56 -28.09
C ASP A 51 -32.59 17.06 -29.45
N GLY A 52 -33.74 17.57 -29.93
CA GLY A 52 -34.36 17.15 -31.20
C GLY A 52 -34.77 15.68 -31.27
N GLY A 53 -34.82 14.97 -30.13
CA GLY A 53 -35.19 13.54 -30.06
C GLY A 53 -34.12 12.59 -30.60
N ARG A 54 -32.90 13.08 -30.89
CA ARG A 54 -31.80 12.28 -31.43
C ARG A 54 -31.02 11.61 -30.32
N LYS A 55 -31.21 10.33 -30.14
CA LYS A 55 -30.40 9.52 -29.22
C LYS A 55 -28.94 9.42 -29.66
N PRO A 56 -27.98 9.28 -28.74
CA PRO A 56 -26.60 9.03 -29.09
C PRO A 56 -26.37 7.80 -29.93
N ARG A 57 -25.36 7.86 -30.80
CA ARG A 57 -24.96 6.80 -31.74
C ARG A 57 -23.44 6.59 -31.67
N ALA A 58 -22.98 5.48 -32.25
CA ALA A 58 -21.55 5.20 -32.36
C ALA A 58 -20.76 6.39 -32.94
N GLY A 59 -19.67 6.75 -32.33
CA GLY A 59 -18.80 7.84 -32.72
C GLY A 59 -19.19 9.21 -32.19
N ASP A 60 -20.36 9.38 -31.55
CA ASP A 60 -20.86 10.66 -31.07
C ASP A 60 -20.04 11.21 -29.88
N PHE A 61 -19.96 12.54 -29.84
CA PHE A 61 -19.66 13.33 -28.67
C PHE A 61 -20.94 13.67 -27.94
N VAL A 62 -21.10 13.20 -26.72
CA VAL A 62 -22.33 13.28 -25.94
C VAL A 62 -22.16 14.16 -24.72
N GLN A 63 -23.18 14.98 -24.38
CA GLN A 63 -23.18 15.78 -23.17
C GLN A 63 -24.43 15.56 -22.34
N VAL A 64 -24.22 15.25 -21.05
CA VAL A 64 -25.24 15.39 -20.00
C VAL A 64 -25.07 16.79 -19.40
N ARG A 65 -26.01 17.70 -19.69
CA ARG A 65 -25.94 19.10 -19.30
C ARG A 65 -26.10 19.30 -17.80
N THR A 66 -25.57 20.41 -17.31
CA THR A 66 -25.71 20.85 -15.93
C THR A 66 -27.17 20.85 -15.48
N GLY A 67 -27.44 20.26 -14.31
CA GLY A 67 -28.78 20.15 -13.73
C GLY A 67 -29.66 19.03 -14.27
N HIS A 68 -29.26 18.35 -15.34
CA HIS A 68 -29.96 17.17 -15.83
C HIS A 68 -29.49 15.90 -15.11
N VAL A 69 -30.42 15.00 -14.83
CA VAL A 69 -30.17 13.65 -14.28
C VAL A 69 -30.60 12.64 -15.35
N VAL A 70 -29.64 11.87 -15.83
CA VAL A 70 -29.86 10.85 -16.85
C VAL A 70 -29.55 9.47 -16.31
N THR A 71 -30.50 8.54 -16.46
CA THR A 71 -30.29 7.12 -16.13
C THR A 71 -29.80 6.38 -17.35
N TYR A 72 -28.57 5.87 -17.29
CA TYR A 72 -28.02 4.98 -18.31
C TYR A 72 -28.63 3.60 -18.16
N ASP A 73 -29.54 3.21 -19.08
CA ASP A 73 -30.38 2.01 -18.99
C ASP A 73 -30.26 1.09 -20.20
N VAL A 74 -29.12 1.14 -20.90
CA VAL A 74 -28.88 0.34 -22.11
C VAL A 74 -27.63 -0.52 -21.97
N GLU A 75 -27.69 -1.67 -22.68
CA GLU A 75 -26.52 -2.51 -22.91
C GLU A 75 -26.14 -2.34 -24.39
N SER A 76 -25.19 -1.46 -24.70
CA SER A 76 -24.84 -1.06 -26.07
C SER A 76 -23.35 -1.29 -26.36
N ASN A 77 -23.09 -1.85 -27.56
CA ASN A 77 -21.74 -1.91 -28.13
C ASN A 77 -21.47 -0.75 -29.09
N ASP A 78 -22.38 0.21 -29.19
CA ASP A 78 -22.15 1.45 -29.92
C ASP A 78 -21.14 2.31 -29.17
N ALA A 79 -19.90 2.26 -29.62
CA ALA A 79 -18.82 2.98 -28.96
C ALA A 79 -18.97 4.50 -29.15
N LEU A 80 -19.14 5.23 -28.07
CA LEU A 80 -19.19 6.69 -28.06
C LEU A 80 -17.79 7.28 -28.04
N ARG A 81 -17.55 8.34 -28.80
CA ARG A 81 -16.26 8.99 -28.80
C ARG A 81 -15.94 9.62 -27.44
N MET A 82 -16.93 10.35 -26.92
CA MET A 82 -16.83 10.99 -25.61
C MET A 82 -18.20 11.11 -24.94
N VAL A 83 -18.21 10.99 -23.63
CA VAL A 83 -19.33 11.41 -22.78
C VAL A 83 -18.83 12.43 -21.78
N HIS A 84 -19.31 13.65 -21.89
CA HIS A 84 -19.09 14.73 -20.94
C HIS A 84 -20.27 14.81 -19.97
N VAL A 85 -19.97 14.67 -18.68
CA VAL A 85 -20.96 14.72 -17.61
C VAL A 85 -20.81 16.03 -16.86
N ALA A 86 -21.61 17.04 -17.21
CA ALA A 86 -21.74 18.31 -16.49
C ALA A 86 -22.93 18.30 -15.53
N GLY A 87 -23.86 17.36 -15.71
CA GLY A 87 -24.97 17.04 -14.81
C GLY A 87 -24.73 15.75 -14.03
N THR A 88 -25.75 14.90 -13.96
CA THR A 88 -25.64 13.58 -13.33
C THR A 88 -25.93 12.46 -14.33
N LEU A 89 -25.01 11.52 -14.46
CA LEU A 89 -25.21 10.26 -15.18
C LEU A 89 -25.21 9.12 -14.16
N THR A 90 -26.37 8.50 -13.95
CA THR A 90 -26.52 7.35 -13.06
C THR A 90 -26.82 6.07 -13.83
N PHE A 91 -26.24 4.94 -13.41
CA PHE A 91 -26.47 3.66 -14.08
C PHE A 91 -27.69 2.94 -13.49
N SER A 92 -28.48 2.30 -14.36
CA SER A 92 -29.64 1.53 -13.93
C SER A 92 -29.26 0.45 -12.91
N ARG A 93 -30.05 0.34 -11.85
CA ARG A 93 -29.94 -0.76 -10.87
C ARG A 93 -30.89 -1.92 -11.14
N GLU A 94 -31.71 -1.82 -12.18
CA GLU A 94 -32.70 -2.83 -12.55
C GLU A 94 -32.32 -3.62 -13.79
N LYS A 95 -31.49 -3.04 -14.65
CA LYS A 95 -31.05 -3.62 -15.91
C LYS A 95 -29.53 -3.65 -15.99
N SER A 96 -29.00 -4.72 -16.58
CA SER A 96 -27.58 -4.74 -16.94
C SER A 96 -27.29 -3.68 -18.00
N THR A 97 -26.11 -3.09 -17.90
CA THR A 97 -25.71 -1.94 -18.74
C THR A 97 -24.28 -2.12 -19.24
N LEU A 98 -24.02 -1.62 -20.44
CA LEU A 98 -22.69 -1.53 -21.03
C LEU A 98 -22.53 -0.18 -21.71
N LEU A 99 -21.60 0.63 -21.25
CA LEU A 99 -21.17 1.87 -21.90
C LEU A 99 -19.79 1.64 -22.52
N ASP A 100 -19.71 1.65 -23.86
CA ASP A 100 -18.47 1.59 -24.62
C ASP A 100 -18.07 3.03 -24.99
N VAL A 101 -16.89 3.52 -24.56
CA VAL A 101 -16.55 4.94 -24.65
C VAL A 101 -15.05 5.19 -24.77
N GLY A 102 -14.69 6.24 -25.53
CA GLY A 102 -13.30 6.71 -25.64
C GLY A 102 -12.87 7.57 -24.44
N LEU A 103 -13.66 8.55 -24.09
CA LEU A 103 -13.43 9.44 -22.93
C LEU A 103 -14.74 9.63 -22.16
N LEU A 104 -14.70 9.32 -20.88
CA LEU A 104 -15.77 9.67 -19.94
C LEU A 104 -15.22 10.70 -18.98
N LYS A 105 -15.68 11.97 -19.12
CA LYS A 105 -15.15 13.08 -18.36
C LYS A 105 -16.24 13.71 -17.49
N ILE A 106 -16.00 13.74 -16.18
CA ILE A 106 -16.88 14.29 -15.16
C ILE A 106 -16.32 15.67 -14.77
N GLU A 107 -16.88 16.73 -15.30
CA GLU A 107 -16.33 18.06 -15.18
C GLU A 107 -17.44 19.11 -15.17
N PRO A 108 -17.40 20.16 -14.31
CA PRO A 108 -18.39 21.23 -14.33
C PRO A 108 -18.27 22.10 -15.58
N GLY A 109 -19.39 22.68 -16.01
CA GLY A 109 -19.47 23.59 -17.14
C GLY A 109 -20.01 22.95 -18.41
N GLU A 110 -20.32 23.79 -19.40
CA GLU A 110 -20.97 23.36 -20.66
C GLU A 110 -20.00 23.13 -21.81
N THR A 111 -18.70 23.44 -21.62
CA THR A 111 -17.64 23.29 -22.61
C THR A 111 -16.56 22.37 -22.07
N THR A 112 -15.96 21.56 -22.94
CA THR A 112 -14.87 20.67 -22.59
C THR A 112 -14.00 20.40 -23.82
N THR A 113 -12.88 19.74 -23.62
CA THR A 113 -11.97 19.28 -24.67
C THR A 113 -11.91 17.77 -24.73
N GLU A 114 -11.58 17.18 -25.88
CA GLU A 114 -11.37 15.74 -26.00
C GLU A 114 -10.04 15.26 -25.37
N ASP A 115 -9.16 16.18 -25.06
CA ASP A 115 -7.90 15.80 -24.47
C ASP A 115 -8.15 15.17 -23.10
N GLY A 116 -7.51 14.03 -22.90
CA GLY A 116 -7.33 13.47 -21.59
C GLY A 116 -6.63 14.50 -20.72
N PHE A 117 -6.74 14.36 -19.44
CA PHE A 117 -6.34 15.31 -18.43
C PHE A 117 -4.87 15.75 -18.56
N ASN A 118 -4.62 17.07 -18.49
CA ASN A 118 -3.30 17.65 -18.26
C ASN A 118 -3.12 17.89 -16.74
N CYS A 119 -2.20 17.16 -16.10
CA CYS A 119 -1.92 17.23 -14.66
C CYS A 119 -1.58 18.62 -14.11
N HIS A 120 -1.31 19.59 -14.97
CA HIS A 120 -0.87 20.94 -14.59
C HIS A 120 -1.99 21.98 -14.60
N GLU A 121 -3.16 21.65 -15.12
CA GLU A 121 -4.28 22.58 -15.08
C GLU A 121 -4.93 22.57 -13.70
N ALA A 122 -5.18 23.77 -13.17
CA ALA A 122 -6.00 23.89 -11.98
C ALA A 122 -7.39 23.31 -12.26
N ALA A 123 -7.93 22.53 -11.29
CA ALA A 123 -9.30 22.09 -11.41
C ALA A 123 -10.22 23.28 -11.69
N PRO A 124 -11.20 23.15 -12.60
CA PRO A 124 -12.16 24.21 -12.81
C PRO A 124 -12.86 24.54 -11.48
N ALA A 125 -12.94 25.83 -11.17
CA ALA A 125 -13.63 26.28 -9.96
C ALA A 125 -15.09 25.81 -10.01
N LEU A 126 -15.51 25.08 -8.99
CA LEU A 126 -16.93 24.77 -8.82
C LEU A 126 -17.70 26.10 -8.72
N PRO A 127 -18.78 26.27 -9.49
CA PRO A 127 -19.64 27.43 -9.34
C PRO A 127 -20.11 27.54 -7.89
N THR A 128 -20.00 28.71 -7.28
CA THR A 128 -20.50 28.95 -5.92
C THR A 128 -21.98 28.59 -5.87
N GLY A 129 -22.37 27.55 -5.14
CA GLY A 129 -23.73 27.02 -5.11
C GLY A 129 -24.16 26.23 -6.35
N GLY A 130 -23.21 25.86 -7.22
CA GLY A 130 -23.46 25.09 -8.43
C GLY A 130 -23.68 23.60 -8.15
N VAL A 131 -24.33 22.92 -9.10
CA VAL A 131 -24.52 21.47 -9.09
C VAL A 131 -23.16 20.80 -9.35
N VAL A 132 -22.74 19.91 -8.45
CA VAL A 132 -21.54 19.09 -8.64
C VAL A 132 -21.87 18.02 -9.68
N PRO A 133 -21.17 17.96 -10.82
CA PRO A 133 -21.38 16.91 -11.79
C PRO A 133 -21.11 15.54 -11.18
N ALA A 134 -21.89 14.53 -11.55
CA ALA A 134 -21.76 13.21 -10.95
C ALA A 134 -21.88 12.08 -11.96
N LEU A 135 -21.00 11.09 -11.84
CA LEU A 135 -21.15 9.77 -12.44
C LEU A 135 -21.40 8.77 -11.31
N GLU A 136 -22.53 8.07 -11.38
CA GLU A 136 -22.94 7.10 -10.37
C GLU A 136 -23.16 5.72 -10.97
N ILE A 137 -22.26 4.79 -10.66
CA ILE A 137 -22.46 3.36 -10.94
C ILE A 137 -22.80 2.70 -9.62
N GLY A 138 -24.04 2.90 -9.17
CA GLY A 138 -24.42 2.75 -7.77
C GLY A 138 -23.82 3.83 -6.87
N THR A 139 -24.25 3.84 -5.63
CA THR A 139 -23.75 4.74 -4.57
C THR A 139 -23.44 3.91 -3.32
N PRO A 140 -22.73 4.45 -2.31
CA PRO A 140 -22.47 3.71 -1.06
C PRO A 140 -23.75 3.18 -0.38
N SER A 141 -24.83 3.95 -0.44
CA SER A 141 -26.13 3.57 0.13
C SER A 141 -27.02 2.74 -0.81
N SER A 142 -26.73 2.75 -2.10
CA SER A 142 -27.52 2.09 -3.14
C SER A 142 -26.61 1.46 -4.21
N PRO A 143 -25.83 0.42 -3.87
CA PRO A 143 -24.94 -0.22 -4.82
C PRO A 143 -25.69 -0.94 -5.93
N ILE A 144 -25.03 -1.25 -7.03
CA ILE A 144 -25.57 -2.09 -8.09
C ILE A 144 -25.86 -3.50 -7.50
N PRO A 145 -27.10 -4.01 -7.57
CA PRO A 145 -27.45 -5.32 -7.00
C PRO A 145 -26.68 -6.48 -7.67
N ALA A 146 -26.44 -7.55 -6.93
CA ALA A 146 -25.62 -8.69 -7.38
C ALA A 146 -26.11 -9.32 -8.70
N GLY A 147 -27.44 -9.29 -8.99
CA GLY A 147 -28.03 -9.80 -10.22
C GLY A 147 -27.92 -8.87 -11.42
N VAL A 148 -27.39 -7.66 -11.25
CA VAL A 148 -27.28 -6.65 -12.30
C VAL A 148 -25.80 -6.39 -12.59
N LYS A 149 -25.43 -6.32 -13.87
CA LYS A 149 -24.07 -5.97 -14.31
C LYS A 149 -24.02 -4.53 -14.81
N ALA A 150 -22.97 -3.80 -14.44
CA ALA A 150 -22.72 -2.48 -15.01
C ALA A 150 -21.26 -2.44 -15.52
N ILE A 151 -21.08 -2.17 -16.81
CA ILE A 151 -19.76 -2.21 -17.44
C ILE A 151 -19.47 -0.87 -18.11
N ILE A 152 -18.31 -0.28 -17.80
CA ILE A 152 -17.65 0.75 -18.59
C ILE A 152 -16.54 0.07 -19.39
N ARG A 153 -16.61 0.15 -20.72
CA ARG A 153 -15.59 -0.35 -21.62
C ARG A 153 -14.89 0.79 -22.31
N LEU A 154 -13.58 0.93 -22.02
CA LEU A 154 -12.73 1.99 -22.53
C LEU A 154 -12.12 1.61 -23.88
N ARG A 155 -12.47 2.35 -24.93
CA ARG A 155 -12.08 2.07 -26.30
C ARG A 155 -11.20 3.17 -26.88
N HIS A 156 -10.05 2.77 -27.39
CA HIS A 156 -9.20 3.69 -28.15
C HIS A 156 -9.77 3.96 -29.55
N PHE A 157 -9.94 5.23 -29.89
CA PHE A 157 -10.33 5.66 -31.23
C PHE A 157 -9.09 6.07 -32.04
N LYS A 158 -9.07 5.67 -33.30
CA LYS A 158 -8.00 6.06 -34.23
C LYS A 158 -7.93 7.60 -34.33
N GLY A 159 -6.72 8.12 -34.19
CA GLY A 159 -6.45 9.55 -34.26
C GLY A 159 -6.52 10.30 -32.93
N THR A 160 -6.88 9.61 -31.83
CA THR A 160 -6.69 10.17 -30.49
C THR A 160 -5.30 9.89 -29.93
N ASN A 161 -4.86 10.68 -28.94
CA ASN A 161 -3.57 10.45 -28.30
C ASN A 161 -3.60 9.16 -27.44
N PRO A 162 -2.81 8.13 -27.80
CA PRO A 162 -2.80 6.86 -27.07
C PRO A 162 -2.23 6.96 -25.64
N GLU A 163 -1.47 7.99 -25.32
CA GLU A 163 -0.93 8.20 -23.97
C GLU A 163 -2.02 8.73 -23.02
N THR A 164 -2.98 9.52 -23.50
CA THR A 164 -3.99 10.16 -22.66
C THR A 164 -5.38 9.50 -22.77
N LEU A 165 -5.67 8.77 -23.85
CA LEU A 165 -6.96 8.14 -24.12
C LEU A 165 -6.79 6.64 -24.43
N PRO A 166 -7.80 5.79 -24.16
CA PRO A 166 -9.08 6.11 -23.54
C PRO A 166 -8.99 6.27 -22.02
N ALA A 167 -10.01 6.93 -21.40
CA ALA A 167 -9.97 7.22 -19.99
C ALA A 167 -11.34 7.49 -19.33
N VAL A 168 -11.41 7.33 -17.99
CA VAL A 168 -12.42 7.95 -17.13
C VAL A 168 -11.72 8.96 -16.23
N ILE A 169 -12.16 10.23 -16.26
CA ILE A 169 -11.52 11.31 -15.51
C ILE A 169 -12.59 12.12 -14.76
N ALA A 170 -12.46 12.16 -13.44
CA ALA A 170 -13.19 13.10 -12.62
C ALA A 170 -12.32 14.33 -12.34
N CYS A 171 -12.77 15.50 -12.73
CA CYS A 171 -12.07 16.78 -12.55
C CYS A 171 -13.03 17.79 -11.90
N GLY A 172 -13.01 17.88 -10.56
CA GLY A 172 -13.94 18.70 -9.80
C GLY A 172 -15.37 18.13 -9.73
N GLY A 173 -15.58 16.89 -10.16
CA GLY A 173 -16.86 16.18 -10.11
C GLY A 173 -16.83 15.03 -9.10
N ARG A 174 -17.97 14.36 -8.93
CA ARG A 174 -18.14 13.17 -8.10
C ARG A 174 -18.24 11.93 -8.96
N TRP A 175 -17.43 10.91 -8.65
CA TRP A 175 -17.47 9.63 -9.33
C TRP A 175 -17.59 8.49 -8.32
N ASP A 176 -18.75 7.83 -8.35
CA ASP A 176 -19.09 6.70 -7.49
C ASP A 176 -19.15 5.41 -8.29
N VAL A 177 -18.51 4.35 -7.78
CA VAL A 177 -18.46 3.02 -8.41
C VAL A 177 -18.69 1.97 -7.33
N HIS A 178 -19.94 1.51 -7.17
CA HIS A 178 -20.32 0.65 -6.08
C HIS A 178 -21.04 -0.60 -6.58
N GLY A 179 -20.33 -1.74 -6.57
CA GLY A 179 -20.87 -3.05 -6.83
C GLY A 179 -21.49 -3.70 -5.59
N ALA A 180 -22.04 -4.89 -5.80
CA ALA A 180 -22.63 -5.67 -4.72
C ALA A 180 -21.60 -6.00 -3.64
N PRO A 181 -21.88 -5.67 -2.38
CA PRO A 181 -20.96 -5.97 -1.27
C PRO A 181 -20.66 -7.46 -1.17
N MET A 182 -19.44 -7.78 -0.79
CA MET A 182 -18.98 -9.14 -0.55
C MET A 182 -18.60 -9.31 0.93
N SER A 183 -18.91 -10.48 1.49
CA SER A 183 -18.51 -10.84 2.86
C SER A 183 -16.99 -10.87 3.02
N ARG A 184 -16.31 -11.38 2.01
CA ARG A 184 -14.85 -11.41 1.88
C ARG A 184 -14.46 -11.34 0.40
N THR A 185 -13.37 -10.68 0.11
CA THR A 185 -12.76 -10.62 -1.24
C THR A 185 -11.66 -11.64 -1.41
N TRP A 186 -11.00 -11.98 -0.30
CA TRP A 186 -9.99 -13.03 -0.22
C TRP A 186 -9.94 -13.62 1.18
N LEU A 187 -9.45 -14.85 1.29
CA LEU A 187 -9.35 -15.63 2.52
C LEU A 187 -8.15 -16.57 2.44
N LYS A 188 -7.64 -16.99 3.58
CA LYS A 188 -6.65 -18.06 3.64
C LYS A 188 -7.28 -19.44 3.49
N LEU A 189 -6.49 -20.37 2.98
CA LEU A 189 -6.86 -21.79 2.99
C LEU A 189 -7.00 -22.29 4.43
N ALA A 190 -7.99 -23.13 4.70
CA ALA A 190 -8.19 -23.82 5.98
C ALA A 190 -7.54 -25.22 6.01
N ALA A 191 -7.19 -25.75 4.85
CA ALA A 191 -6.52 -27.05 4.71
C ALA A 191 -5.57 -26.98 3.51
N PRO A 192 -4.43 -27.75 3.54
CA PRO A 192 -3.54 -27.87 2.41
C PRO A 192 -4.28 -28.35 1.16
N ALA A 193 -4.05 -27.69 0.02
CA ALA A 193 -4.49 -28.13 -1.28
C ALA A 193 -3.31 -28.75 -2.04
N ARG A 194 -3.53 -29.91 -2.65
CA ARG A 194 -2.49 -30.68 -3.34
C ARG A 194 -2.57 -30.47 -4.85
N ALA A 195 -1.47 -30.71 -5.52
CA ALA A 195 -1.48 -30.87 -6.97
C ALA A 195 -2.47 -32.00 -7.35
N GLY A 196 -3.37 -31.72 -8.30
CA GLY A 196 -4.45 -32.63 -8.70
C GLY A 196 -5.80 -32.33 -8.04
N ASP A 197 -5.84 -31.58 -6.95
CA ASP A 197 -7.11 -31.24 -6.30
C ASP A 197 -7.93 -30.27 -7.14
N THR A 198 -9.24 -30.53 -7.20
CA THR A 198 -10.25 -29.65 -7.80
C THR A 198 -11.11 -28.95 -6.74
N ARG A 199 -10.81 -29.16 -5.46
CA ARG A 199 -11.53 -28.53 -4.34
C ARG A 199 -10.55 -27.86 -3.41
N VAL A 200 -10.91 -26.70 -2.91
CA VAL A 200 -10.18 -25.96 -1.89
C VAL A 200 -11.10 -25.59 -0.75
N THR A 201 -10.59 -25.60 0.47
CA THR A 201 -11.34 -25.23 1.68
C THR A 201 -10.82 -23.92 2.22
N LEU A 202 -11.70 -22.94 2.38
CA LEU A 202 -11.42 -21.61 2.91
C LEU A 202 -11.61 -21.59 4.43
N GLU A 203 -11.06 -20.60 5.12
CA GLU A 203 -11.19 -20.48 6.58
C GLU A 203 -12.60 -20.10 7.04
N GLN A 204 -13.46 -19.62 6.14
CA GLN A 204 -14.88 -19.37 6.41
C GLN A 204 -15.75 -19.51 5.16
N ALA A 205 -17.06 -19.60 5.34
CA ALA A 205 -18.03 -19.63 4.25
C ALA A 205 -18.06 -18.32 3.46
N VAL A 206 -18.33 -18.43 2.16
CA VAL A 206 -18.39 -17.31 1.20
C VAL A 206 -19.72 -17.32 0.42
N PRO A 207 -20.82 -16.94 1.09
CA PRO A 207 -22.18 -17.10 0.52
C PRO A 207 -22.44 -16.25 -0.73
N ASP A 208 -21.65 -15.24 -0.94
CA ASP A 208 -21.71 -14.29 -2.06
C ASP A 208 -20.76 -14.61 -3.21
N TRP A 209 -19.92 -15.64 -3.07
CA TRP A 209 -19.14 -16.15 -4.19
C TRP A 209 -20.02 -17.10 -5.01
N HIS A 210 -19.88 -17.10 -6.34
CA HIS A 210 -20.81 -17.83 -7.20
C HIS A 210 -20.08 -18.56 -8.35
N THR A 211 -20.75 -19.50 -8.91
CA THR A 211 -20.31 -20.24 -10.11
C THR A 211 -20.00 -19.27 -11.25
N GLY A 212 -18.89 -19.53 -11.95
CA GLY A 212 -18.35 -18.69 -13.00
C GLY A 212 -17.43 -17.57 -12.47
N GLY A 213 -17.38 -17.36 -11.16
CA GLY A 213 -16.43 -16.42 -10.53
C GLY A 213 -15.00 -16.84 -10.80
N ARG A 214 -14.14 -15.88 -11.15
CA ARG A 214 -12.69 -16.07 -11.31
C ARG A 214 -12.00 -15.95 -9.96
N VAL A 215 -11.20 -16.93 -9.62
CA VAL A 215 -10.38 -16.93 -8.40
C VAL A 215 -8.93 -17.18 -8.73
N ILE A 216 -8.06 -16.70 -7.84
CA ILE A 216 -6.65 -17.08 -7.77
C ILE A 216 -6.40 -17.84 -6.48
N VAL A 217 -5.48 -18.80 -6.53
CA VAL A 217 -4.91 -19.50 -5.37
C VAL A 217 -3.43 -19.14 -5.35
N THR A 218 -2.97 -18.45 -4.29
CA THR A 218 -1.60 -17.93 -4.22
C THR A 218 -0.58 -19.04 -4.03
N THR A 219 0.65 -18.78 -4.48
CA THR A 219 1.74 -19.75 -4.31
C THR A 219 2.22 -19.85 -2.87
N GLY A 220 2.69 -21.04 -2.48
CA GLY A 220 3.48 -21.25 -1.28
C GLY A 220 4.98 -21.48 -1.57
N ASP A 221 5.40 -21.28 -2.80
CA ASP A 221 6.78 -21.56 -3.22
C ASP A 221 7.58 -20.25 -3.37
N LEU A 222 8.86 -20.30 -3.00
CA LEU A 222 9.81 -19.25 -3.35
C LEU A 222 9.93 -19.12 -4.87
N GLN A 223 9.93 -17.91 -5.37
CA GLN A 223 10.25 -17.59 -6.78
C GLN A 223 11.72 -17.92 -7.05
N GLY A 224 12.03 -19.11 -7.40
CA GLY A 224 13.31 -19.70 -7.81
C GLY A 224 14.61 -19.09 -7.26
N PRO A 225 15.66 -19.83 -7.09
CA PRO A 225 16.94 -19.32 -6.57
C PRO A 225 17.55 -18.19 -7.41
N GLU A 226 17.11 -18.07 -8.64
CA GLU A 226 17.53 -17.01 -9.55
C GLU A 226 16.89 -15.65 -9.24
N ALA A 227 15.72 -15.60 -8.63
CA ALA A 227 15.07 -14.37 -8.23
C ALA A 227 15.93 -13.59 -7.22
N GLY A 228 16.52 -14.30 -6.23
CA GLY A 228 17.46 -13.69 -5.28
C GLY A 228 18.85 -13.42 -5.84
N ALA A 229 19.30 -14.18 -6.84
CA ALA A 229 20.62 -14.01 -7.42
C ALA A 229 20.77 -12.71 -8.23
N SER A 230 19.68 -12.07 -8.58
CA SER A 230 19.65 -10.95 -9.49
C SER A 230 19.38 -9.60 -8.81
N PHE A 231 20.08 -9.29 -7.72
CA PHE A 231 20.10 -7.91 -7.19
C PHE A 231 20.42 -6.84 -8.27
N ARG A 232 21.04 -7.28 -9.37
CA ARG A 232 21.49 -6.43 -10.49
C ARG A 232 20.76 -6.68 -11.80
N SER A 233 19.90 -7.68 -11.91
CA SER A 233 19.19 -7.93 -13.15
C SER A 233 18.02 -6.96 -13.30
N LYS A 234 18.21 -6.00 -14.16
CA LYS A 234 17.17 -5.07 -14.63
C LYS A 234 16.40 -5.62 -15.84
N SER A 235 16.56 -6.89 -16.16
CA SER A 235 16.07 -7.45 -17.40
C SER A 235 14.75 -8.18 -17.21
N GLY A 236 13.71 -7.59 -17.74
CA GLY A 236 12.48 -8.26 -18.12
C GLY A 236 11.49 -8.51 -16.99
N ARG A 237 10.23 -8.54 -17.36
CA ARG A 237 9.11 -8.94 -16.51
C ARG A 237 9.18 -10.43 -16.24
N SER A 238 9.06 -10.81 -14.98
CA SER A 238 8.94 -12.22 -14.61
C SER A 238 7.64 -12.80 -15.15
N LYS A 239 7.65 -14.07 -15.47
CA LYS A 239 6.44 -14.79 -15.84
C LYS A 239 5.76 -15.29 -14.58
N PRO A 240 4.42 -15.23 -14.49
CA PRO A 240 3.68 -15.84 -13.39
C PRO A 240 4.06 -17.31 -13.26
N VAL A 241 4.47 -17.76 -12.07
CA VAL A 241 4.97 -19.13 -11.91
C VAL A 241 4.28 -19.95 -10.82
N GLY A 242 3.66 -19.34 -9.83
CA GLY A 242 3.14 -20.04 -8.67
C GLY A 242 1.64 -19.91 -8.46
N THR A 243 1.14 -18.71 -8.46
CA THR A 243 -0.30 -18.42 -8.32
C THR A 243 -1.10 -18.98 -9.48
N GLU A 244 -2.21 -19.65 -9.17
CA GLU A 244 -3.03 -20.34 -10.15
C GLU A 244 -4.42 -19.73 -10.29
N GLU A 245 -4.81 -19.35 -11.52
CA GLU A 245 -6.17 -18.91 -11.82
C GLU A 245 -7.11 -20.09 -12.05
N ARG A 246 -8.33 -19.99 -11.53
CA ARG A 246 -9.41 -20.97 -11.69
C ARG A 246 -10.77 -20.27 -11.82
N LEU A 247 -11.73 -21.01 -12.33
CA LEU A 247 -13.13 -20.63 -12.28
C LEU A 247 -13.86 -21.49 -11.23
N ILE A 248 -14.75 -20.89 -10.49
CA ILE A 248 -15.61 -21.59 -9.54
C ILE A 248 -16.69 -22.35 -10.32
N THR A 249 -16.84 -23.62 -10.08
CA THR A 249 -17.92 -24.45 -10.64
C THR A 249 -18.99 -24.80 -9.61
N ALA A 250 -18.66 -24.76 -8.31
CA ALA A 250 -19.62 -24.88 -7.22
C ALA A 250 -19.08 -24.24 -5.94
N VAL A 251 -19.99 -23.74 -5.11
CA VAL A 251 -19.70 -23.22 -3.76
C VAL A 251 -20.57 -24.00 -2.77
N ASP A 252 -19.92 -24.58 -1.76
CA ASP A 252 -20.58 -25.30 -0.67
C ASP A 252 -20.00 -24.82 0.68
N GLY A 253 -20.63 -23.77 1.22
CA GLY A 253 -20.14 -23.09 2.42
C GLY A 253 -18.74 -22.51 2.24
N ALA A 254 -17.75 -23.11 2.88
CA ALA A 254 -16.34 -22.74 2.78
C ALA A 254 -15.57 -23.52 1.68
N VAL A 255 -16.22 -24.45 0.99
CA VAL A 255 -15.56 -25.29 -0.01
C VAL A 255 -15.89 -24.80 -1.42
N LEU A 256 -14.84 -24.53 -2.20
CA LEU A 256 -14.95 -24.21 -3.61
C LEU A 256 -14.59 -25.41 -4.46
N THR A 257 -15.40 -25.69 -5.50
CA THR A 257 -15.02 -26.60 -6.57
C THR A 257 -14.51 -25.78 -7.75
N LEU A 258 -13.38 -26.18 -8.30
CA LEU A 258 -12.67 -25.47 -9.37
C LEU A 258 -12.90 -26.15 -10.73
N ASP A 259 -12.80 -25.39 -11.82
CA ASP A 259 -13.01 -25.82 -13.20
C ASP A 259 -11.98 -26.87 -13.67
N ARG A 260 -10.79 -26.85 -13.07
CA ARG A 260 -9.68 -27.76 -13.42
C ARG A 260 -8.78 -27.97 -12.21
N PRO A 261 -8.00 -29.07 -12.17
CA PRO A 261 -7.12 -29.39 -11.06
C PRO A 261 -6.05 -28.32 -10.84
N LEU A 262 -5.65 -28.15 -9.58
CA LEU A 262 -4.45 -27.40 -9.21
C LEU A 262 -3.21 -28.11 -9.76
N LYS A 263 -2.24 -27.34 -10.22
CA LYS A 263 -0.98 -27.85 -10.75
C LYS A 263 0.08 -28.00 -9.66
N LYS A 264 -0.04 -27.23 -8.58
CA LYS A 264 0.90 -27.16 -7.47
C LYS A 264 0.21 -27.46 -6.16
N ALA A 265 1.01 -27.69 -5.13
CA ALA A 265 0.55 -27.75 -3.75
C ALA A 265 0.50 -26.32 -3.18
N HIS A 266 -0.54 -26.05 -2.39
CA HIS A 266 -0.71 -24.76 -1.70
C HIS A 266 -0.85 -25.02 -0.21
N ARG A 267 -0.08 -24.29 0.58
CA ARG A 267 -0.04 -24.44 2.05
C ARG A 267 -1.36 -23.94 2.65
N GLY A 268 -1.95 -24.75 3.52
CA GLY A 268 -3.21 -24.43 4.19
C GLY A 268 -3.23 -24.77 5.68
N ASP A 269 -2.05 -24.98 6.29
CA ASP A 269 -1.87 -25.33 7.68
C ASP A 269 -0.99 -24.34 8.44
N GLY A 270 -1.16 -24.26 9.76
CA GLY A 270 -0.43 -23.33 10.60
C GLY A 270 -0.83 -21.87 10.42
N LEU A 271 0.05 -20.96 10.75
CA LEU A 271 -0.17 -19.50 10.63
C LEU A 271 0.09 -18.98 9.21
N MET A 272 1.09 -19.55 8.52
CA MET A 272 1.55 -19.12 7.20
C MET A 272 0.87 -19.98 6.14
N ARG A 273 -0.18 -19.46 5.52
CA ARG A 273 -1.06 -20.18 4.60
C ARG A 273 -1.30 -19.34 3.34
N CYS A 274 -1.46 -20.04 2.23
CA CYS A 274 -1.82 -19.43 0.94
C CYS A 274 -3.23 -18.85 0.97
N GLU A 275 -3.49 -17.88 0.11
CA GLU A 275 -4.76 -17.19 -0.04
C GLU A 275 -5.53 -17.69 -1.25
N VAL A 276 -6.86 -17.55 -1.17
CA VAL A 276 -7.76 -17.64 -2.32
C VAL A 276 -8.48 -16.31 -2.44
N ALA A 277 -8.38 -15.68 -3.60
CA ALA A 277 -9.00 -14.38 -3.85
C ALA A 277 -9.96 -14.43 -5.03
N ASN A 278 -11.11 -13.80 -4.86
CA ASN A 278 -12.11 -13.65 -5.91
C ASN A 278 -11.85 -12.35 -6.68
N LEU A 279 -11.65 -12.46 -8.00
CA LEU A 279 -11.39 -11.32 -8.88
C LEU A 279 -12.68 -10.77 -9.52
N SER A 280 -13.78 -11.52 -9.52
CA SER A 280 -15.00 -11.12 -10.21
C SER A 280 -15.85 -10.17 -9.39
N ARG A 281 -16.37 -9.13 -10.04
CA ARG A 281 -17.35 -8.19 -9.49
C ARG A 281 -18.46 -7.95 -10.53
N ASN A 282 -19.59 -7.46 -10.08
CA ASN A 282 -20.70 -7.13 -10.97
C ASN A 282 -20.62 -5.74 -11.60
N VAL A 283 -19.78 -4.85 -11.08
CA VAL A 283 -19.41 -3.57 -11.70
C VAL A 283 -18.00 -3.70 -12.24
N VAL A 284 -17.81 -3.39 -13.53
CA VAL A 284 -16.54 -3.60 -14.24
C VAL A 284 -16.12 -2.35 -14.99
N VAL A 285 -14.86 -1.99 -14.87
CA VAL A 285 -14.18 -1.01 -15.73
C VAL A 285 -13.06 -1.75 -16.46
N GLU A 286 -13.13 -1.78 -17.80
CA GLU A 286 -12.20 -2.57 -18.61
C GLU A 286 -11.73 -1.85 -19.87
N SER A 287 -10.62 -2.27 -20.46
CA SER A 287 -10.23 -1.88 -21.82
C SER A 287 -10.91 -2.77 -22.86
N ALA A 288 -11.40 -2.17 -23.93
CA ALA A 288 -12.05 -2.88 -25.04
C ALA A 288 -11.09 -3.87 -25.74
N THR A 289 -9.80 -3.55 -25.77
CA THR A 289 -8.77 -4.36 -26.44
C THR A 289 -7.58 -4.54 -25.49
N PRO A 290 -7.54 -5.63 -24.71
CA PRO A 290 -6.48 -5.86 -23.72
C PRO A 290 -5.05 -5.85 -24.29
N ALA A 291 -4.86 -6.32 -25.52
CA ALA A 291 -3.58 -6.31 -26.23
C ALA A 291 -3.29 -5.00 -26.98
N GLY A 292 -4.22 -4.05 -26.99
CA GLY A 292 -4.10 -2.76 -27.67
C GLY A 292 -3.81 -1.61 -26.70
N VAL A 293 -4.27 -0.42 -27.08
CA VAL A 293 -4.16 0.77 -26.20
C VAL A 293 -5.15 0.63 -25.05
N ARG A 294 -4.62 0.50 -23.85
CA ARG A 294 -5.40 0.32 -22.63
C ARG A 294 -5.90 1.66 -22.08
N GLY A 295 -6.98 1.61 -21.32
CA GLY A 295 -7.54 2.75 -20.60
C GLY A 295 -6.89 2.96 -19.23
N HIS A 296 -7.21 4.11 -18.64
CA HIS A 296 -6.85 4.44 -17.25
C HIS A 296 -7.99 5.22 -16.59
N THR A 297 -7.94 5.36 -15.27
CA THR A 297 -8.90 6.18 -14.56
C THR A 297 -8.23 7.12 -13.59
N MET A 298 -8.86 8.28 -13.31
CA MET A 298 -8.26 9.29 -12.43
C MET A 298 -9.34 10.11 -11.69
N TYR A 299 -9.14 10.25 -10.39
CA TYR A 299 -9.72 11.32 -9.58
C TYR A 299 -8.72 12.46 -9.49
N HIS A 300 -9.11 13.64 -9.89
CA HIS A 300 -8.24 14.81 -9.90
C HIS A 300 -8.71 15.88 -8.91
N HIS A 301 -7.95 16.97 -8.77
CA HIS A 301 -8.24 18.08 -7.85
C HIS A 301 -9.73 18.39 -7.71
N GLY A 302 -10.20 18.54 -6.47
CA GLY A 302 -11.60 18.88 -6.17
C GLY A 302 -12.60 17.76 -6.43
N SER A 303 -12.15 16.58 -6.88
CA SER A 303 -13.03 15.44 -7.09
C SER A 303 -13.43 14.80 -5.77
N SER A 304 -14.55 14.09 -5.80
CA SER A 304 -15.08 13.29 -4.69
C SER A 304 -15.66 11.97 -5.22
N GLY A 305 -16.17 11.11 -4.34
CA GLY A 305 -16.75 9.81 -4.67
C GLY A 305 -15.99 8.67 -4.02
N GLY A 306 -16.10 7.47 -4.57
CA GLY A 306 -15.42 6.29 -4.04
C GLY A 306 -15.71 5.03 -4.85
N ILE A 307 -14.89 4.01 -4.58
CA ILE A 307 -14.97 2.72 -5.25
C ILE A 307 -15.23 1.65 -4.21
N SER A 308 -16.28 0.81 -4.42
CA SER A 308 -16.45 -0.37 -3.61
C SER A 308 -16.92 -1.56 -4.43
N TYR A 309 -16.29 -2.71 -4.21
CA TYR A 309 -16.65 -3.98 -4.85
C TYR A 309 -16.78 -3.88 -6.36
N ALA A 310 -15.82 -3.21 -7.00
CA ALA A 310 -15.72 -3.08 -8.44
C ALA A 310 -14.48 -3.80 -8.98
N GLU A 311 -14.54 -4.21 -10.25
CA GLU A 311 -13.48 -4.88 -10.97
C GLU A 311 -12.85 -3.92 -11.97
N PHE A 312 -11.55 -3.71 -11.88
CA PHE A 312 -10.74 -2.94 -12.82
C PHE A 312 -9.78 -3.88 -13.51
N ARG A 313 -9.99 -4.13 -14.80
CA ARG A 313 -9.19 -5.12 -15.53
C ARG A 313 -8.68 -4.63 -16.86
N HIS A 314 -7.51 -5.15 -17.24
CA HIS A 314 -6.88 -4.80 -18.52
C HIS A 314 -6.64 -3.31 -18.70
N LEU A 315 -6.35 -2.61 -17.60
CA LEU A 315 -6.13 -1.17 -17.56
C LEU A 315 -4.66 -0.84 -17.33
N GLY A 316 -4.35 0.46 -17.26
CA GLY A 316 -3.00 0.96 -17.09
C GLY A 316 -2.26 1.06 -18.41
N LYS A 317 -1.58 2.19 -18.63
CA LYS A 317 -0.76 2.41 -19.83
C LYS A 317 0.70 2.13 -19.50
N GLU A 318 1.26 1.17 -20.21
CA GLU A 318 2.65 0.76 -20.03
C GLU A 318 3.59 1.94 -20.19
N ASP A 319 4.49 2.10 -19.23
CA ASP A 319 5.56 3.09 -19.20
C ASP A 319 5.10 4.57 -19.28
N VAL A 320 3.81 4.84 -19.01
CA VAL A 320 3.24 6.20 -19.02
C VAL A 320 2.90 6.65 -17.61
N LEU A 321 3.57 7.68 -17.13
CA LEU A 321 3.34 8.28 -15.82
C LEU A 321 1.90 8.78 -15.67
N GLY A 322 1.30 8.54 -14.51
CA GLY A 322 -0.05 9.03 -14.18
C GLY A 322 -1.20 8.25 -14.81
N LYS A 323 -0.93 7.22 -15.62
CA LYS A 323 -1.94 6.49 -16.37
C LYS A 323 -2.15 5.07 -15.80
N TYR A 324 -2.74 5.01 -14.60
CA TYR A 324 -2.95 3.81 -13.79
C TYR A 324 -4.41 3.33 -13.84
N PRO A 325 -4.72 2.08 -13.49
CA PRO A 325 -6.11 1.62 -13.36
C PRO A 325 -6.93 2.50 -12.40
N ILE A 326 -6.38 2.83 -11.23
CA ILE A 326 -6.99 3.72 -10.25
C ILE A 326 -5.94 4.73 -9.80
N HIS A 327 -6.21 6.01 -10.02
CA HIS A 327 -5.29 7.09 -9.67
C HIS A 327 -6.02 8.19 -8.89
N PHE A 328 -5.58 8.46 -7.67
CA PHE A 328 -5.96 9.64 -6.90
C PHE A 328 -4.86 10.67 -7.09
N HIS A 329 -5.13 11.73 -7.86
CA HIS A 329 -4.12 12.69 -8.28
C HIS A 329 -4.35 14.05 -7.62
N LEU A 330 -3.53 14.35 -6.61
CA LEU A 330 -3.51 15.63 -5.89
C LEU A 330 -4.90 16.03 -5.32
N VAL A 331 -5.72 15.06 -4.94
CA VAL A 331 -7.06 15.35 -4.37
C VAL A 331 -6.97 15.81 -2.91
N ARG A 332 -5.81 15.74 -2.30
CA ARG A 332 -5.55 16.15 -0.92
C ARG A 332 -6.52 15.44 0.05
N ASP A 333 -7.37 16.16 0.75
CA ASP A 333 -8.35 15.59 1.69
C ASP A 333 -9.81 15.72 1.20
N THR A 334 -10.03 16.08 -0.06
CA THR A 334 -11.39 16.22 -0.62
C THR A 334 -12.16 14.90 -0.67
N MET A 335 -11.44 13.79 -0.64
CA MET A 335 -12.01 12.45 -0.59
C MET A 335 -11.81 11.76 0.76
N ARG A 336 -11.67 12.50 1.85
CA ARG A 336 -11.47 11.95 3.18
C ARG A 336 -12.54 10.91 3.53
N GLY A 337 -12.11 9.70 3.92
CA GLY A 337 -13.01 8.58 4.23
C GLY A 337 -13.50 7.80 3.02
N SER A 338 -13.37 8.35 1.83
CA SER A 338 -13.55 7.62 0.58
C SER A 338 -12.29 6.81 0.26
N GLY A 339 -12.31 6.08 -0.84
CA GLY A 339 -11.16 5.31 -1.30
C GLY A 339 -11.57 4.11 -2.12
N VAL A 340 -10.91 2.98 -1.86
CA VAL A 340 -11.11 1.73 -2.59
C VAL A 340 -11.41 0.60 -1.61
N LEU A 341 -12.61 0.07 -1.63
CA LEU A 341 -13.07 -1.00 -0.75
C LEU A 341 -13.40 -2.25 -1.56
N GLY A 342 -12.78 -3.37 -1.25
CA GLY A 342 -13.12 -4.67 -1.83
C GLY A 342 -12.99 -4.76 -3.34
N ALA A 343 -12.26 -3.87 -3.99
CA ALA A 343 -12.04 -3.91 -5.43
C ALA A 343 -11.08 -5.03 -5.83
N SER A 344 -11.21 -5.51 -7.07
CA SER A 344 -10.20 -6.32 -7.73
C SER A 344 -9.59 -5.53 -8.88
N ILE A 345 -8.26 -5.44 -8.91
CA ILE A 345 -7.49 -4.75 -9.94
C ILE A 345 -6.51 -5.75 -10.53
N TRP A 346 -6.74 -6.17 -11.77
CA TRP A 346 -5.93 -7.24 -12.32
C TRP A 346 -5.60 -7.09 -13.79
N ASP A 347 -4.52 -7.74 -14.21
CA ASP A 347 -3.91 -7.60 -15.52
C ASP A 347 -3.69 -6.12 -15.87
N SER A 348 -2.95 -5.42 -15.00
CA SER A 348 -2.61 -4.03 -15.20
C SER A 348 -1.28 -3.88 -15.95
N HIS A 349 -1.22 -3.03 -16.95
CA HIS A 349 0.03 -2.63 -17.61
C HIS A 349 0.69 -1.42 -16.94
N ASN A 350 0.31 -1.11 -15.73
CA ASN A 350 0.96 -0.17 -14.83
C ASN A 350 0.57 -0.55 -13.38
N ARG A 351 0.87 0.28 -12.40
CA ARG A 351 0.50 0.09 -10.97
C ARG A 351 -0.98 -0.26 -10.82
N TRP A 352 -1.43 -0.76 -9.66
CA TRP A 352 -2.87 -1.01 -9.44
C TRP A 352 -3.59 0.23 -8.94
N VAL A 353 -3.19 0.69 -7.74
CA VAL A 353 -3.75 1.87 -7.08
C VAL A 353 -2.61 2.82 -6.79
N THR A 354 -2.70 4.01 -7.33
CA THR A 354 -1.74 5.08 -7.04
C THR A 354 -2.42 6.19 -6.26
N VAL A 355 -1.83 6.47 -5.10
CA VAL A 355 -2.21 7.58 -4.22
C VAL A 355 -1.14 8.64 -4.38
N HIS A 356 -1.46 9.77 -5.02
CA HIS A 356 -0.54 10.86 -5.29
C HIS A 356 -1.04 12.14 -4.63
N GLY A 357 -0.24 12.70 -3.73
CA GLY A 357 -0.56 13.93 -3.02
C GLY A 357 -1.96 13.91 -2.39
N THR A 358 -2.36 12.80 -1.80
CA THR A 358 -3.71 12.53 -1.32
C THR A 358 -3.67 11.95 0.08
N ASP A 359 -4.50 12.49 0.96
CA ASP A 359 -4.54 12.17 2.38
C ASP A 359 -5.87 11.53 2.79
N HIS A 360 -5.86 10.79 3.90
CA HIS A 360 -7.06 10.26 4.54
C HIS A 360 -7.91 9.32 3.66
N LEU A 361 -7.31 8.59 2.74
CA LEU A 361 -7.98 7.54 1.99
C LEU A 361 -8.04 6.22 2.77
N LEU A 362 -9.07 5.43 2.50
CA LEU A 362 -9.16 4.05 2.95
C LEU A 362 -9.05 3.10 1.76
N VAL A 363 -7.98 2.30 1.71
CA VAL A 363 -7.81 1.21 0.74
C VAL A 363 -7.88 -0.10 1.52
N ARG A 364 -8.99 -0.84 1.37
CA ARG A 364 -9.26 -2.00 2.22
C ARG A 364 -9.86 -3.15 1.44
N ASP A 365 -9.47 -4.38 1.80
CA ASP A 365 -10.00 -5.62 1.23
C ASP A 365 -9.85 -5.74 -0.28
N CYS A 366 -8.90 -5.00 -0.85
CA CYS A 366 -8.65 -5.00 -2.28
C CYS A 366 -7.73 -6.16 -2.67
N VAL A 367 -7.90 -6.63 -3.90
CA VAL A 367 -7.03 -7.63 -4.52
C VAL A 367 -6.35 -7.01 -5.72
N GLY A 368 -5.04 -6.83 -5.66
CA GLY A 368 -4.19 -6.50 -6.79
C GLY A 368 -3.57 -7.77 -7.36
N TYR A 369 -3.72 -8.03 -8.65
CA TYR A 369 -3.16 -9.20 -9.30
C TYR A 369 -2.58 -8.85 -10.67
N GLN A 370 -1.29 -9.07 -10.83
CA GLN A 370 -0.49 -8.76 -12.02
C GLN A 370 -0.46 -7.27 -12.37
N SER A 371 0.62 -6.60 -11.99
CA SER A 371 0.95 -5.24 -12.43
C SER A 371 2.27 -5.20 -13.15
N HIS A 372 2.48 -4.18 -13.98
CA HIS A 372 3.80 -3.78 -14.45
C HIS A 372 4.29 -2.61 -13.61
N GLY A 373 5.40 -2.79 -12.88
CA GLY A 373 5.84 -1.90 -11.81
C GLY A 373 5.21 -2.26 -10.47
N HIS A 374 5.16 -1.29 -9.57
CA HIS A 374 4.61 -1.51 -8.24
C HIS A 374 3.11 -1.81 -8.24
N GLY A 375 2.62 -2.33 -7.13
CA GLY A 375 1.21 -2.61 -6.91
C GLY A 375 0.44 -1.42 -6.33
N PHE A 376 0.29 -1.42 -4.99
CA PHE A 376 -0.25 -0.29 -4.23
C PHE A 376 0.87 0.71 -3.98
N PHE A 377 0.70 1.94 -4.44
CA PHE A 377 1.79 2.91 -4.53
C PHE A 377 1.38 4.29 -4.02
N LEU A 378 2.18 4.87 -3.10
CA LEU A 378 2.07 6.26 -2.64
C LEU A 378 3.21 7.06 -3.30
N GLU A 379 2.87 8.07 -4.13
CA GLU A 379 3.72 8.48 -5.26
C GLU A 379 4.74 9.59 -4.97
N ASP A 380 4.47 10.55 -4.06
CA ASP A 380 5.31 11.75 -3.94
C ASP A 380 5.89 12.04 -2.55
N ALA A 381 5.67 11.15 -1.59
CA ALA A 381 6.05 11.28 -0.18
C ALA A 381 5.31 12.40 0.58
N THR A 382 4.27 13.00 0.01
CA THR A 382 3.41 13.96 0.73
C THR A 382 2.15 13.31 1.31
N GLU A 383 1.83 12.09 0.90
CA GLU A 383 0.65 11.34 1.30
C GLU A 383 0.71 10.96 2.78
N GLN A 384 -0.31 11.33 3.54
CA GLN A 384 -0.39 11.06 4.97
C GLN A 384 -1.78 10.61 5.42
N TRP A 385 -1.85 9.93 6.54
CA TRP A 385 -3.09 9.50 7.19
C TRP A 385 -3.95 8.56 6.33
N ASN A 386 -3.35 7.93 5.32
CA ASN A 386 -4.01 6.91 4.54
C ASN A 386 -3.98 5.57 5.29
N VAL A 387 -5.03 4.78 5.11
CA VAL A 387 -5.15 3.44 5.69
C VAL A 387 -5.17 2.41 4.56
N LEU A 388 -4.14 1.59 4.50
CA LEU A 388 -4.07 0.41 3.64
C LEU A 388 -4.24 -0.81 4.55
N ASP A 389 -5.42 -1.43 4.54
CA ASP A 389 -5.77 -2.44 5.51
C ASP A 389 -6.34 -3.70 4.85
N ARG A 390 -5.76 -4.85 5.13
CA ARG A 390 -6.19 -6.15 4.64
C ARG A 390 -6.32 -6.23 3.11
N ASN A 391 -5.33 -5.70 2.39
CA ASN A 391 -5.22 -5.84 0.95
C ASN A 391 -4.32 -7.02 0.59
N LEU A 392 -4.58 -7.64 -0.54
CA LEU A 392 -3.76 -8.71 -1.11
C LEU A 392 -3.09 -8.22 -2.39
N ALA A 393 -1.76 -8.22 -2.41
CA ALA A 393 -0.91 -7.80 -3.52
C ALA A 393 -0.19 -9.00 -4.13
N VAL A 394 -0.56 -9.42 -5.34
CA VAL A 394 -0.04 -10.61 -5.98
C VAL A 394 0.58 -10.31 -7.33
N GLN A 395 1.87 -10.62 -7.50
CA GLN A 395 2.58 -10.52 -8.78
C GLN A 395 2.69 -9.09 -9.33
N ALA A 396 3.29 -8.20 -8.52
CA ALA A 396 3.82 -6.94 -9.02
C ALA A 396 5.16 -7.22 -9.72
N PHE A 397 5.21 -7.04 -11.05
CA PHE A 397 6.38 -7.38 -11.87
C PHE A 397 7.32 -6.20 -12.05
N VAL A 398 8.61 -6.47 -12.21
CA VAL A 398 9.60 -5.46 -12.59
C VAL A 398 9.16 -4.74 -13.85
N SER A 399 9.25 -3.41 -13.83
CA SER A 399 9.10 -2.54 -14.98
C SER A 399 10.26 -1.53 -15.05
N VAL A 400 10.17 -0.57 -15.93
CA VAL A 400 11.16 0.52 -16.03
C VAL A 400 10.74 1.71 -15.17
N PRO A 401 11.70 2.53 -14.70
CA PRO A 401 11.39 3.82 -14.07
C PRO A 401 10.51 4.66 -15.00
N LEU A 402 9.42 5.22 -14.47
CA LEU A 402 8.52 6.03 -15.28
C LEU A 402 9.19 7.39 -15.61
N PRO A 403 9.09 7.85 -16.86
CA PRO A 403 9.67 9.15 -17.23
C PRO A 403 9.06 10.27 -16.40
N LYS A 404 9.90 11.12 -15.81
CA LYS A 404 9.50 12.31 -15.03
C LYS A 404 8.75 12.00 -13.72
N GLN A 405 8.86 10.79 -13.18
CA GLN A 405 8.31 10.50 -11.87
C GLN A 405 8.91 11.40 -10.78
N VAL A 406 8.11 11.75 -9.78
CA VAL A 406 8.52 12.65 -8.69
C VAL A 406 9.69 12.06 -7.91
N LEU A 407 9.60 10.79 -7.54
CA LEU A 407 10.65 10.08 -6.83
C LEU A 407 11.65 9.48 -7.83
N SER A 408 12.60 10.30 -8.25
CA SER A 408 13.56 9.96 -9.30
C SER A 408 14.47 8.77 -8.97
N TYR A 409 14.55 8.38 -7.71
CA TYR A 409 15.31 7.22 -7.24
C TYR A 409 14.53 5.91 -7.29
N ASP A 410 13.21 5.95 -7.53
CA ASP A 410 12.38 4.76 -7.62
C ASP A 410 12.64 4.01 -8.93
N PRO A 411 13.14 2.75 -8.87
CA PRO A 411 13.41 1.96 -10.06
C PRO A 411 12.17 1.31 -10.68
N ASN A 412 10.99 1.42 -10.06
CA ASN A 412 9.73 0.79 -10.47
C ASN A 412 9.84 -0.74 -10.64
N ASP A 413 10.51 -1.39 -9.69
CA ASP A 413 11.02 -2.75 -9.84
C ASP A 413 10.14 -3.85 -9.20
N GLY A 414 8.85 -3.60 -9.02
CA GLY A 414 7.88 -4.63 -8.63
C GLY A 414 7.82 -4.90 -7.13
N ALA A 415 7.27 -3.94 -6.39
CA ALA A 415 6.86 -4.10 -5.00
C ALA A 415 5.34 -4.25 -4.89
N GLY A 416 4.86 -5.16 -4.02
CA GLY A 416 3.44 -5.27 -3.73
C GLY A 416 2.89 -3.99 -3.11
N PHE A 417 3.61 -3.43 -2.14
CA PHE A 417 3.33 -2.14 -1.50
C PHE A 417 4.61 -1.29 -1.51
N TRP A 418 4.49 -0.05 -1.99
CA TRP A 418 5.59 0.91 -2.02
C TRP A 418 5.14 2.28 -1.53
N TRP A 419 5.90 2.91 -0.60
CA TRP A 419 5.59 4.24 -0.07
C TRP A 419 6.84 4.96 0.42
N ALA A 420 6.77 6.30 0.54
CA ALA A 420 7.88 7.16 0.91
C ALA A 420 7.57 8.14 2.07
N ASN A 421 6.47 7.98 2.77
CA ASN A 421 6.15 8.77 3.97
C ASN A 421 5.60 7.85 5.06
N GLY A 422 6.22 7.90 6.25
CA GLY A 422 5.85 7.02 7.36
C GLY A 422 4.47 7.28 7.95
N ARG A 423 3.90 8.48 7.79
CA ARG A 423 2.62 8.88 8.39
C ARG A 423 1.41 8.23 7.74
N ASN A 424 1.50 6.94 7.42
CA ASN A 424 0.43 6.10 6.89
C ASN A 424 0.28 4.83 7.72
N THR A 425 -0.90 4.22 7.67
CA THR A 425 -1.25 2.98 8.36
C THR A 425 -1.31 1.84 7.35
N LEU A 426 -0.43 0.84 7.52
CA LEU A 426 -0.43 -0.39 6.74
C LEU A 426 -0.65 -1.56 7.70
N THR A 427 -1.82 -2.22 7.64
CA THR A 427 -2.17 -3.29 8.57
C THR A 427 -2.79 -4.48 7.86
N ARG A 428 -2.47 -5.69 8.34
CA ARG A 428 -3.07 -6.95 7.86
C ARG A 428 -2.98 -7.18 6.34
N ASN A 429 -2.09 -6.49 5.65
CA ASN A 429 -1.89 -6.69 4.23
C ASN A 429 -1.06 -7.94 3.97
N VAL A 430 -1.30 -8.57 2.84
CA VAL A 430 -0.50 -9.71 2.35
C VAL A 430 0.10 -9.35 1.00
N ALA A 431 1.39 -9.55 0.89
CA ALA A 431 2.14 -9.44 -0.36
C ALA A 431 2.64 -10.82 -0.77
N CYS A 432 2.42 -11.20 -2.02
CA CYS A 432 2.74 -12.52 -2.50
C CYS A 432 3.32 -12.50 -3.92
N GLU A 433 4.42 -13.21 -4.11
CA GLU A 433 4.95 -13.49 -5.45
C GLU A 433 5.27 -12.23 -6.27
N ASN A 434 5.70 -11.14 -5.59
CA ASN A 434 6.16 -9.93 -6.24
C ASN A 434 7.62 -10.09 -6.68
N ASP A 435 8.00 -9.47 -7.79
CA ASP A 435 9.34 -9.69 -8.37
C ASP A 435 10.48 -9.28 -7.45
N ARG A 436 10.30 -8.23 -6.65
CA ARG A 436 11.36 -7.74 -5.77
C ARG A 436 10.93 -7.72 -4.31
N TYR A 437 9.89 -6.99 -3.97
CA TYR A 437 9.56 -6.69 -2.57
C TYR A 437 8.09 -6.98 -2.28
N GLY A 438 7.84 -7.62 -1.15
CA GLY A 438 6.49 -7.62 -0.60
C GLY A 438 6.11 -6.21 -0.19
N PHE A 439 6.92 -5.62 0.70
CA PHE A 439 6.78 -4.24 1.17
C PHE A 439 8.08 -3.48 0.93
N HIS A 440 7.99 -2.26 0.44
CA HIS A 440 9.14 -1.40 0.21
C HIS A 440 8.86 0.04 0.67
N PHE A 441 9.52 0.46 1.73
CA PHE A 441 9.56 1.84 2.18
C PHE A 441 10.93 2.45 1.84
N GLN A 442 10.94 3.53 1.06
CA GLN A 442 12.20 4.16 0.66
C GLN A 442 12.03 5.68 0.55
N ILE A 443 12.98 6.42 1.14
CA ILE A 443 13.11 7.85 0.96
C ILE A 443 14.58 8.16 0.76
N THR A 444 14.95 8.55 -0.46
CA THR A 444 16.34 8.80 -0.83
C THR A 444 16.50 10.22 -1.35
N LYS A 445 17.35 11.02 -0.70
CA LYS A 445 17.75 12.32 -1.24
C LYS A 445 18.55 12.12 -2.51
N SER A 446 18.15 12.80 -3.58
CA SER A 446 18.82 12.74 -4.86
C SER A 446 18.99 14.16 -5.44
N PRO A 447 19.75 14.36 -6.52
CA PRO A 447 19.83 15.66 -7.18
C PRO A 447 18.48 16.20 -7.67
N ALA A 448 17.51 15.32 -7.91
CA ALA A 448 16.17 15.67 -8.41
C ALA A 448 15.08 15.58 -7.32
N PHE A 449 15.41 15.14 -6.10
CA PHE A 449 14.44 15.02 -5.03
C PHE A 449 15.03 15.43 -3.68
N ASP A 450 14.45 16.46 -3.06
CA ASP A 450 14.75 16.87 -1.68
C ASP A 450 13.68 16.34 -0.75
N PRO A 451 14.01 15.54 0.28
CA PRO A 451 13.04 15.00 1.24
C PRO A 451 12.44 16.05 2.20
N VAL A 452 12.91 17.30 2.17
CA VAL A 452 12.27 18.40 2.91
C VAL A 452 11.05 18.89 2.12
N LEU A 453 9.91 18.33 2.41
CA LEU A 453 8.66 18.58 1.71
C LEU A 453 7.70 19.43 2.54
N ARG A 454 6.82 20.15 1.86
CA ARG A 454 5.70 20.80 2.53
C ARG A 454 4.59 19.78 2.76
N VAL A 455 4.51 19.25 3.97
CA VAL A 455 3.52 18.25 4.36
C VAL A 455 2.55 18.83 5.39
N ARG A 456 1.36 18.24 5.45
CA ARG A 456 0.31 18.64 6.39
C ARG A 456 0.57 18.01 7.76
N GLY A 457 0.65 18.83 8.79
CA GLY A 457 0.72 18.36 10.18
C GLY A 457 -0.62 17.86 10.69
N PRO A 458 -0.62 17.23 11.89
CA PRO A 458 -1.84 16.78 12.55
C PRO A 458 -2.85 17.90 12.83
N ASP A 459 -2.38 19.14 12.95
CA ASP A 459 -3.20 20.35 13.13
C ASP A 459 -3.75 20.93 11.81
N GLY A 460 -3.49 20.28 10.69
CA GLY A 460 -3.91 20.70 9.36
C GLY A 460 -3.05 21.77 8.72
N LYS A 461 -2.04 22.30 9.41
CA LYS A 461 -1.14 23.29 8.85
C LYS A 461 -0.07 22.62 8.00
N THR A 462 0.21 23.21 6.85
CA THR A 462 1.26 22.74 5.97
C THR A 462 2.57 23.46 6.29
N ALA A 463 3.61 22.69 6.62
CA ALA A 463 4.94 23.20 6.92
C ALA A 463 6.03 22.37 6.22
N PRO A 464 7.23 22.95 5.95
CA PRO A 464 8.37 22.17 5.51
C PRO A 464 8.78 21.17 6.59
N GLN A 465 8.93 19.88 6.21
CA GLN A 465 9.38 18.83 7.11
C GLN A 465 10.21 17.81 6.34
N ASP A 466 11.28 17.35 6.95
CA ASP A 466 12.07 16.23 6.41
C ASP A 466 11.30 14.94 6.65
N VAL A 467 10.72 14.40 5.58
CA VAL A 467 9.86 13.20 5.66
C VAL A 467 10.62 11.94 6.06
N ARG A 468 11.97 11.97 6.00
CA ARG A 468 12.81 10.87 6.50
C ARG A 468 12.77 10.73 8.02
N THR A 469 12.30 11.77 8.73
CA THR A 469 12.19 11.77 10.19
C THR A 469 10.78 11.43 10.70
N LEU A 470 9.88 11.00 9.79
CA LEU A 470 8.51 10.64 10.13
C LEU A 470 8.37 9.12 10.26
N PRO A 471 8.33 8.55 11.48
CA PRO A 471 8.09 7.13 11.67
C PRO A 471 6.74 6.67 11.12
N PHE A 472 6.60 5.35 10.95
CA PHE A 472 5.31 4.76 10.57
C PHE A 472 4.23 5.17 11.57
N LEU A 473 3.10 5.67 11.06
CA LEU A 473 1.93 5.80 11.92
C LEU A 473 1.57 4.41 12.45
N ARG A 474 1.45 3.42 11.56
CA ARG A 474 1.39 2.02 11.97
C ARG A 474 1.83 1.07 10.85
N PHE A 475 2.64 0.09 11.20
CA PHE A 475 2.96 -1.05 10.34
C PHE A 475 2.83 -2.33 11.17
N GLU A 476 1.69 -3.04 11.07
CA GLU A 476 1.37 -4.14 11.97
C GLU A 476 0.57 -5.25 11.28
N ASP A 477 0.83 -6.52 11.70
CA ASP A 477 0.16 -7.73 11.22
C ASP A 477 0.26 -7.96 9.71
N ASN A 478 1.25 -7.39 9.05
CA ASN A 478 1.49 -7.60 7.63
C ASN A 478 2.21 -8.93 7.37
N GLU A 479 2.02 -9.48 6.17
CA GLU A 479 2.60 -10.74 5.76
C GLU A 479 3.17 -10.66 4.34
N ALA A 480 4.34 -11.23 4.12
CA ALA A 480 4.98 -11.30 2.81
C ALA A 480 5.46 -12.71 2.52
N HIS A 481 5.20 -13.23 1.32
CA HIS A 481 5.67 -14.57 0.96
C HIS A 481 5.84 -14.77 -0.55
N GLY A 482 6.75 -15.66 -0.90
CA GLY A 482 7.04 -15.96 -2.30
C GLY A 482 7.65 -14.78 -3.08
N ASP A 483 7.99 -13.68 -2.41
CA ASP A 483 8.59 -12.51 -3.06
C ASP A 483 10.02 -12.78 -3.49
N GLY A 484 10.41 -12.25 -4.65
CA GLY A 484 11.66 -12.62 -5.31
C GLY A 484 12.91 -12.14 -4.61
N LEU A 485 12.86 -11.06 -3.81
CA LEU A 485 14.05 -10.52 -3.15
C LEU A 485 13.84 -10.31 -1.65
N PHE A 486 13.03 -9.34 -1.21
CA PHE A 486 12.77 -9.07 0.20
C PHE A 486 11.29 -9.18 0.53
N GLY A 487 10.97 -9.78 1.66
CA GLY A 487 9.64 -9.64 2.26
C GLY A 487 9.38 -8.20 2.66
N PHE A 488 10.33 -7.57 3.38
CA PHE A 488 10.26 -6.15 3.72
C PHE A 488 11.63 -5.49 3.62
N ARG A 489 11.77 -4.52 2.76
CA ARG A 489 12.91 -3.61 2.69
C ARG A 489 12.48 -2.22 3.10
N PHE A 490 13.19 -1.57 4.03
CA PHE A 490 12.86 -0.21 4.38
C PHE A 490 14.06 0.62 4.80
N GLY A 491 13.97 1.93 4.52
CA GLY A 491 14.99 2.91 4.78
C GLY A 491 15.59 3.47 3.50
N ASP A 492 16.83 3.90 3.57
CA ASP A 492 17.59 4.46 2.45
C ASP A 492 18.81 3.59 2.14
N GLU A 493 19.38 3.74 0.98
CA GLU A 493 20.71 3.23 0.64
C GLU A 493 21.82 3.94 1.46
N VAL A 494 21.57 5.21 1.87
CA VAL A 494 22.48 5.99 2.68
C VAL A 494 22.23 5.71 4.17
N HIS A 495 23.21 5.16 4.85
CA HIS A 495 23.15 4.83 6.27
C HIS A 495 22.75 6.04 7.12
N GLY A 496 21.75 5.84 7.99
CA GLY A 496 21.31 6.83 8.96
C GLY A 496 20.57 8.03 8.39
N SER A 497 20.25 8.04 7.08
CA SER A 497 19.50 9.13 6.46
C SER A 497 18.02 9.11 6.87
N VAL A 498 17.44 7.93 7.04
CA VAL A 498 16.08 7.72 7.56
C VAL A 498 16.19 7.45 9.06
N SER A 499 15.59 8.29 9.89
CA SER A 499 15.78 8.22 11.33
C SER A 499 14.57 8.77 12.06
N GLY A 500 13.96 7.95 12.90
CA GLY A 500 13.14 8.43 14.00
C GLY A 500 14.01 8.99 15.14
N ASP A 501 13.46 9.00 16.33
CA ASP A 501 14.17 9.28 17.58
C ASP A 501 13.80 8.22 18.65
N ARG A 502 14.26 8.42 19.89
CA ARG A 502 14.05 7.44 20.96
C ARG A 502 12.58 7.34 21.41
N GLU A 503 11.84 8.43 21.36
CA GLU A 503 10.44 8.51 21.74
C GLU A 503 9.52 8.15 20.57
N HIS A 504 9.98 8.39 19.35
CA HIS A 504 9.26 8.12 18.10
C HIS A 504 10.11 7.28 17.15
N PRO A 505 10.39 6.01 17.49
CA PRO A 505 11.12 5.11 16.61
C PRO A 505 10.23 4.65 15.44
N PHE A 506 10.85 4.16 14.37
CA PHE A 506 10.13 3.34 13.42
C PHE A 506 9.70 2.04 14.08
N ILE A 507 8.45 1.65 13.94
CA ILE A 507 7.89 0.45 14.56
C ILE A 507 7.30 -0.46 13.51
N ALA A 508 7.73 -1.74 13.51
CA ALA A 508 7.06 -2.81 12.80
C ALA A 508 6.63 -3.88 13.81
N LYS A 509 5.37 -4.30 13.77
CA LYS A 509 4.83 -5.31 14.69
C LYS A 509 4.26 -6.52 13.95
N ASN A 510 4.46 -7.72 14.54
CA ASN A 510 3.84 -8.95 14.10
C ASN A 510 4.02 -9.24 12.60
N LEU A 511 5.20 -8.94 12.05
CA LEU A 511 5.51 -9.22 10.65
C LEU A 511 5.75 -10.72 10.44
N ARG A 512 5.12 -11.28 9.42
CA ARG A 512 5.36 -12.65 8.96
C ARG A 512 6.01 -12.63 7.58
N VAL A 513 7.10 -13.36 7.42
CA VAL A 513 7.77 -13.51 6.12
C VAL A 513 8.10 -14.98 5.91
N TRP A 514 7.69 -15.54 4.80
CA TRP A 514 7.97 -16.94 4.50
C TRP A 514 8.17 -17.18 3.01
N GLU A 515 8.93 -18.25 2.68
CA GLU A 515 9.30 -18.54 1.31
C GLU A 515 9.86 -17.28 0.62
N SER A 516 10.89 -16.67 1.21
CA SER A 516 11.52 -15.45 0.72
C SER A 516 13.04 -15.61 0.64
N HIS A 517 13.70 -14.89 -0.26
CA HIS A 517 15.16 -14.89 -0.28
C HIS A 517 15.72 -14.15 0.94
N TYR A 518 15.34 -12.88 1.12
CA TYR A 518 15.63 -12.08 2.31
C TYR A 518 14.33 -11.76 3.03
N ALA A 519 14.26 -11.99 4.35
CA ALA A 519 13.04 -11.63 5.06
C ALA A 519 12.91 -10.13 5.26
N ILE A 520 13.91 -9.47 5.88
CA ILE A 520 13.87 -8.04 6.15
C ILE A 520 15.25 -7.39 6.00
N ARG A 521 15.29 -6.19 5.39
CA ARG A 521 16.47 -5.31 5.38
C ARG A 521 16.12 -3.97 6.00
N PRO A 522 16.39 -3.74 7.30
CA PRO A 522 16.14 -2.46 7.97
C PRO A 522 17.37 -1.56 7.83
N ASN A 523 17.23 -0.48 7.05
CA ASN A 523 18.25 0.54 6.88
C ASN A 523 17.74 1.89 7.40
N VAL A 524 17.54 1.95 8.72
CA VAL A 524 16.90 3.05 9.45
C VAL A 524 17.55 3.16 10.82
N ARG A 525 17.47 4.33 11.48
CA ARG A 525 17.87 4.52 12.87
C ARG A 525 16.65 4.53 13.77
N PHE A 526 16.82 4.16 15.05
CA PHE A 526 15.72 4.05 16.02
C PHE A 526 14.58 3.16 15.52
N PHE A 527 14.81 1.87 15.59
CA PHE A 527 13.88 0.87 15.09
C PHE A 527 13.45 -0.12 16.17
N LEU A 528 12.16 -0.34 16.28
CA LEU A 528 11.56 -1.40 17.08
C LEU A 528 10.85 -2.42 16.18
N LEU A 529 11.40 -3.62 16.10
CA LEU A 529 10.75 -4.77 15.51
C LEU A 529 10.19 -5.66 16.64
N ASP A 530 8.87 -5.65 16.78
CA ASP A 530 8.16 -6.35 17.84
C ASP A 530 7.31 -7.49 17.27
N GLY A 531 7.86 -8.68 17.29
CA GLY A 531 7.26 -9.85 16.65
C GLY A 531 7.62 -9.99 15.18
N LEU A 532 8.59 -10.84 14.89
CA LEU A 532 8.91 -11.31 13.54
C LEU A 532 8.85 -12.82 13.51
N ARG A 533 8.18 -13.37 12.52
CA ARG A 533 8.19 -14.81 12.22
C ARG A 533 8.69 -15.01 10.81
N VAL A 534 9.84 -15.67 10.68
CA VAL A 534 10.44 -16.01 9.39
C VAL A 534 10.40 -17.51 9.20
N LYS A 535 9.92 -17.99 8.06
CA LYS A 535 9.89 -19.42 7.75
C LYS A 535 10.35 -19.70 6.33
N ASN A 536 11.20 -20.75 6.18
CA ASN A 536 11.70 -21.18 4.88
C ASN A 536 12.29 -20.03 4.05
N ALA A 537 13.10 -19.18 4.66
CA ALA A 537 13.84 -18.12 3.97
C ALA A 537 15.32 -18.50 3.85
N ALA A 538 16.01 -17.92 2.89
CA ALA A 538 17.47 -18.05 2.85
C ALA A 538 18.10 -17.18 3.95
N PHE A 539 17.70 -15.92 4.04
CA PHE A 539 18.20 -14.94 4.99
C PHE A 539 17.05 -14.35 5.84
N GLY A 540 17.34 -14.09 7.10
CA GLY A 540 16.39 -13.45 8.00
C GLY A 540 16.56 -11.93 8.04
N ILE A 541 17.17 -11.38 9.11
CA ILE A 541 17.53 -9.96 9.21
C ILE A 541 18.84 -9.75 8.46
N TYR A 542 18.77 -9.06 7.34
CA TYR A 542 19.85 -8.91 6.39
C TYR A 542 20.40 -7.49 6.37
N HIS A 543 21.69 -7.32 6.59
CA HIS A 543 22.41 -6.05 6.61
C HIS A 543 21.71 -4.93 7.41
N PRO A 544 21.35 -5.17 8.68
CA PRO A 544 20.73 -4.13 9.49
C PRO A 544 21.74 -3.01 9.77
N ASN A 545 21.29 -1.78 9.62
CA ASN A 545 22.07 -0.64 10.08
C ASN A 545 21.80 -0.42 11.57
N PHE A 546 22.47 -1.16 12.43
CA PHE A 546 22.27 -1.09 13.88
C PHE A 546 22.57 0.31 14.42
N ASP A 547 21.54 1.07 14.77
CA ASP A 547 21.63 2.28 15.54
C ASP A 547 20.34 2.49 16.35
N ALA A 548 20.40 2.22 17.65
CA ALA A 548 19.27 2.18 18.56
C ALA A 548 18.15 1.21 18.08
N HIS A 549 18.54 0.00 17.66
CA HIS A 549 17.61 -1.04 17.24
C HIS A 549 17.19 -1.92 18.41
N VAL A 550 15.92 -2.27 18.45
CA VAL A 550 15.35 -3.25 19.36
C VAL A 550 14.60 -4.31 18.55
N TYR A 551 15.00 -5.56 18.70
CA TYR A 551 14.40 -6.75 18.11
C TYR A 551 13.80 -7.58 19.25
N ARG A 552 12.49 -7.67 19.30
CA ARG A 552 11.74 -8.37 20.36
C ARG A 552 10.86 -9.46 19.77
N ASP A 553 10.84 -10.66 20.39
CA ASP A 553 10.02 -11.79 19.92
C ASP A 553 10.30 -12.19 18.47
N ILE A 554 11.54 -12.48 18.16
CA ILE A 554 11.99 -12.88 16.83
C ILE A 554 12.11 -14.38 16.73
N GLU A 555 11.48 -14.98 15.72
CA GLU A 555 11.57 -16.41 15.45
C GLU A 555 11.99 -16.68 14.00
N PHE A 556 13.01 -17.51 13.85
CA PHE A 556 13.46 -18.07 12.59
C PHE A 556 13.17 -19.56 12.56
N ASP A 557 12.36 -20.03 11.62
CA ASP A 557 12.02 -21.44 11.41
C ASP A 557 12.47 -21.88 10.02
N ALA A 558 13.39 -22.84 9.97
CA ALA A 558 13.94 -23.41 8.74
C ALA A 558 14.59 -22.35 7.80
N VAL A 559 15.31 -21.39 8.38
CA VAL A 559 16.18 -20.49 7.60
C VAL A 559 17.43 -21.27 7.18
N THR A 560 17.88 -21.10 5.94
CA THR A 560 18.85 -22.00 5.31
C THR A 560 20.24 -21.42 5.06
N ALA A 561 20.40 -20.08 5.15
CA ALA A 561 21.70 -19.42 5.02
C ALA A 561 22.05 -18.64 6.29
N GLU A 562 21.61 -17.40 6.44
CA GLU A 562 21.97 -16.53 7.56
C GLU A 562 20.71 -15.93 8.22
N PRO A 563 20.22 -16.50 9.33
CA PRO A 563 19.09 -15.90 10.06
C PRO A 563 19.34 -14.46 10.49
N ILE A 564 20.56 -14.13 10.94
CA ILE A 564 20.99 -12.76 11.22
C ILE A 564 22.33 -12.54 10.53
N ASN A 565 22.34 -11.64 9.54
CA ASN A 565 23.54 -11.17 8.86
C ASN A 565 23.78 -9.70 9.19
N GLY A 566 24.64 -9.42 10.12
CA GLY A 566 24.98 -8.08 10.58
C GLY A 566 26.49 -7.82 10.62
N GLY A 567 27.30 -8.43 9.77
CA GLY A 567 28.74 -8.25 9.94
C GLY A 567 29.63 -8.73 8.81
N HIS A 568 29.07 -9.14 7.72
CA HIS A 568 29.86 -9.80 6.68
C HIS A 568 30.55 -8.83 5.71
N ASP A 569 30.05 -7.62 5.58
CA ASP A 569 30.55 -6.61 4.65
C ASP A 569 30.53 -5.19 5.23
N GLU A 570 30.97 -4.23 4.41
CA GLU A 570 31.10 -2.83 4.81
C GLU A 570 29.78 -2.17 5.21
N ASP A 571 28.64 -2.72 4.73
CA ASP A 571 27.32 -2.13 4.86
C ASP A 571 26.62 -2.47 6.19
N SER A 572 27.17 -3.39 6.97
CA SER A 572 26.51 -3.94 8.16
C SER A 572 27.17 -3.58 9.50
N ARG A 573 28.01 -2.55 9.54
CA ARG A 573 28.65 -2.13 10.79
C ARG A 573 27.67 -1.41 11.71
N PRO A 574 27.68 -1.73 13.02
CA PRO A 574 26.88 -0.99 13.97
C PRO A 574 27.32 0.48 14.07
N ASP A 575 26.38 1.38 13.89
CA ASP A 575 26.53 2.80 14.16
C ASP A 575 26.13 3.17 15.60
N GLY A 576 25.39 2.30 16.27
CA GLY A 576 24.93 2.44 17.63
C GLY A 576 24.50 1.13 18.27
N ASP A 577 23.98 1.24 19.48
CA ASP A 577 23.57 0.09 20.28
C ASP A 577 22.38 -0.64 19.66
N PHE A 578 22.31 -1.94 19.94
CA PHE A 578 21.18 -2.76 19.52
C PHE A 578 20.89 -3.85 20.56
N THR A 579 19.66 -4.33 20.54
CA THR A 579 19.17 -5.27 21.53
C THR A 579 18.31 -6.33 20.89
N TYR A 580 18.59 -7.60 21.23
CA TYR A 580 17.71 -8.73 20.94
C TYR A 580 17.10 -9.23 22.24
N ASP A 581 15.77 -9.25 22.32
CA ASP A 581 15.01 -9.76 23.46
C ASP A 581 14.05 -10.85 23.00
N ARG A 582 14.29 -12.07 23.40
CA ARG A 582 13.58 -13.30 22.97
C ARG A 582 13.80 -13.58 21.48
N LEU A 583 14.93 -14.23 21.21
CA LEU A 583 15.38 -14.66 19.90
C LEU A 583 15.35 -16.18 19.82
N THR A 584 14.60 -16.73 18.87
CA THR A 584 14.40 -18.17 18.74
C THR A 584 14.81 -18.65 17.35
N PHE A 585 15.61 -19.71 17.30
CA PHE A 585 15.96 -20.44 16.09
C PHE A 585 15.36 -21.84 16.17
N LYS A 586 14.56 -22.23 15.15
CA LYS A 586 13.95 -23.55 15.02
C LYS A 586 14.26 -24.16 13.66
N ASN A 587 14.59 -25.43 13.65
CA ASN A 587 14.79 -26.19 12.40
C ASN A 587 15.79 -25.57 11.40
N CYS A 588 16.62 -24.64 11.82
CA CYS A 588 17.61 -24.01 10.94
C CYS A 588 18.75 -25.02 10.67
N ARG A 589 19.05 -25.26 9.40
CA ARG A 589 20.08 -26.18 8.94
C ARG A 589 21.04 -25.44 8.05
N LEU A 590 22.17 -25.01 8.60
CA LEU A 590 23.14 -24.17 7.93
C LEU A 590 24.42 -25.00 7.66
N ASP A 591 24.82 -25.08 6.41
CA ASP A 591 25.98 -25.87 6.01
C ASP A 591 27.30 -25.16 6.35
N ARG A 592 27.32 -23.85 6.38
CA ARG A 592 28.54 -23.05 6.47
C ARG A 592 28.46 -21.91 7.47
N ASP A 593 27.38 -21.14 7.42
CA ASP A 593 27.27 -19.87 8.11
C ASP A 593 26.71 -20.01 9.54
N PRO A 594 26.99 -19.09 10.47
CA PRO A 594 26.45 -19.13 11.82
C PRO A 594 24.95 -18.71 11.84
N LEU A 595 24.25 -19.00 12.94
CA LEU A 595 22.88 -18.49 13.14
C LEU A 595 22.87 -16.97 13.31
N VAL A 596 23.90 -16.42 13.93
CA VAL A 596 24.10 -14.98 14.14
C VAL A 596 25.46 -14.57 13.65
N GLN A 597 25.52 -13.79 12.60
CA GLN A 597 26.75 -13.19 12.10
C GLN A 597 26.75 -11.69 12.43
N ILE A 598 27.73 -11.26 13.18
CA ILE A 598 27.88 -9.86 13.62
C ILE A 598 29.36 -9.46 13.64
N THR A 599 29.65 -8.17 13.52
CA THR A 599 31.01 -7.65 13.48
C THR A 599 31.48 -7.18 14.85
N LEU A 600 32.79 -7.28 15.10
CA LEU A 600 33.44 -6.72 16.27
C LEU A 600 33.78 -5.23 16.13
N ALA A 601 33.61 -4.66 14.94
CA ALA A 601 33.96 -3.26 14.69
C ALA A 601 32.70 -2.40 14.55
N ALA A 602 32.72 -1.21 15.12
CA ALA A 602 31.69 -0.20 15.01
C ALA A 602 32.21 1.08 14.36
N THR A 603 31.33 1.92 13.89
CA THR A 603 31.69 3.22 13.31
C THR A 603 32.06 4.25 14.39
N ARG A 604 31.60 4.05 15.64
CA ARG A 604 31.87 4.93 16.79
C ARG A 604 32.26 4.14 18.05
N PRO A 605 32.94 4.77 19.03
CA PRO A 605 33.27 4.11 20.28
C PRO A 605 32.04 3.84 21.15
N GLY A 606 32.14 2.82 22.02
CA GLY A 606 31.16 2.53 23.06
C GLY A 606 29.92 1.79 22.62
N VAL A 607 29.87 1.31 21.36
CA VAL A 607 28.72 0.55 20.84
C VAL A 607 28.63 -0.80 21.55
N ALA A 608 27.42 -1.17 21.95
CA ALA A 608 27.10 -2.44 22.58
C ALA A 608 25.91 -3.16 21.91
N GLY A 609 26.06 -4.48 21.80
CA GLY A 609 24.99 -5.40 21.44
C GLY A 609 24.54 -6.21 22.65
N HIS A 610 23.23 -6.27 22.92
CA HIS A 610 22.69 -6.99 24.06
C HIS A 610 21.75 -8.09 23.60
N PHE A 611 21.91 -9.28 24.17
CA PHE A 611 21.08 -10.45 23.87
C PHE A 611 20.48 -11.00 25.15
N ARG A 612 19.18 -11.34 25.12
CA ARG A 612 18.46 -11.98 26.19
C ARG A 612 17.41 -12.93 25.61
N GLY A 613 17.19 -14.09 26.27
CA GLY A 613 16.16 -15.03 25.82
C GLY A 613 16.49 -15.70 24.50
N VAL A 614 17.75 -16.01 24.24
CA VAL A 614 18.15 -16.73 23.01
C VAL A 614 17.91 -18.22 23.19
N SER A 615 17.14 -18.82 22.29
CA SER A 615 16.87 -20.25 22.28
C SER A 615 17.15 -20.85 20.90
N VAL A 616 17.67 -22.08 20.91
CA VAL A 616 18.01 -22.85 19.71
C VAL A 616 17.37 -24.22 19.81
N ALA A 617 16.38 -24.49 18.98
CA ALA A 617 15.64 -25.75 18.97
C ALA A 617 15.79 -26.46 17.61
N ASP A 618 16.16 -27.74 17.62
CA ASP A 618 16.30 -28.58 16.42
C ASP A 618 17.09 -27.92 15.28
N SER A 619 17.99 -27.01 15.63
CA SER A 619 18.82 -26.25 14.68
C SER A 619 20.28 -26.75 14.73
N LYS A 620 20.94 -26.72 13.59
CA LYS A 620 22.33 -27.08 13.43
C LYS A 620 23.02 -26.15 12.45
N SER A 621 24.17 -25.63 12.85
CA SER A 621 25.02 -24.81 11.98
C SER A 621 26.47 -25.28 12.06
N ALA A 622 27.13 -25.44 10.94
CA ALA A 622 28.56 -25.73 10.88
C ALA A 622 29.40 -24.51 11.31
N GLY A 623 28.89 -23.31 11.14
CA GLY A 623 29.47 -22.04 11.59
C GLY A 623 29.24 -21.73 13.08
N GLY A 624 28.50 -22.59 13.81
CA GLY A 624 28.12 -22.33 15.22
C GLY A 624 26.95 -21.40 15.38
N VAL A 625 26.67 -20.97 16.61
CA VAL A 625 25.54 -20.07 16.92
C VAL A 625 25.88 -18.63 16.59
N VAL A 626 27.05 -18.15 17.00
CA VAL A 626 27.50 -16.78 16.73
C VAL A 626 28.88 -16.76 16.12
N ASP A 627 29.05 -15.99 15.06
CA ASP A 627 30.36 -15.61 14.53
C ASP A 627 30.51 -14.07 14.67
N PHE A 628 31.55 -13.67 15.36
CA PHE A 628 31.98 -12.27 15.50
C PHE A 628 33.00 -11.88 14.43
N GLY A 629 33.02 -12.53 13.31
CA GLY A 629 33.97 -12.30 12.24
C GLY A 629 33.84 -10.91 11.66
N GLY A 630 34.99 -10.27 11.42
CA GLY A 630 35.06 -9.17 10.49
C GLY A 630 35.22 -9.73 9.08
N GLY A 631 34.37 -9.36 8.15
CA GLY A 631 34.55 -9.70 6.76
C GLY A 631 35.89 -9.17 6.22
N PRO A 632 36.44 -9.75 5.14
CA PRO A 632 37.75 -9.37 4.59
C PRO A 632 37.86 -7.91 4.12
N ARG A 633 36.77 -7.15 4.13
CA ARG A 633 36.71 -5.73 3.77
C ARG A 633 36.61 -4.78 4.97
N SER A 634 36.46 -5.30 6.20
CA SER A 634 36.35 -4.46 7.42
C SER A 634 37.72 -3.96 7.90
N ASN A 635 38.55 -3.47 7.00
CA ASN A 635 39.84 -2.88 7.35
C ASN A 635 39.75 -1.54 8.15
N ARG A 636 38.56 -1.14 8.57
CA ARG A 636 38.36 0.06 9.41
C ARG A 636 38.09 -0.36 10.83
N THR A 637 39.14 -0.44 11.63
CA THR A 637 39.16 -0.88 13.03
C THR A 637 39.08 0.27 13.99
N ASP A 638 38.16 1.21 13.76
CA ASP A 638 38.24 2.42 14.52
C ASP A 638 37.71 2.22 15.96
N ASN A 639 36.73 1.36 16.16
CA ASN A 639 36.10 1.17 17.46
C ASN A 639 35.66 -0.30 17.66
N ALA A 640 35.71 -0.75 18.91
CA ALA A 640 35.31 -2.11 19.30
C ALA A 640 33.84 -2.14 19.79
N VAL A 641 33.09 -3.18 19.36
CA VAL A 641 31.75 -3.48 19.90
C VAL A 641 31.89 -4.42 21.10
N SER A 642 31.08 -4.22 22.13
CA SER A 642 30.95 -5.14 23.25
C SER A 642 29.59 -5.85 23.14
N TYR A 643 29.61 -7.19 23.23
CA TYR A 643 28.40 -8.01 23.23
C TYR A 643 28.12 -8.56 24.61
N TYR A 644 26.89 -8.43 25.08
CA TYR A 644 26.46 -8.88 26.40
C TYR A 644 25.29 -9.86 26.24
N PHE A 645 25.47 -11.05 26.85
CA PHE A 645 24.45 -12.08 26.86
C PHE A 645 23.98 -12.31 28.28
N HIS A 646 22.69 -12.14 28.52
CA HIS A 646 22.13 -11.94 29.85
C HIS A 646 21.54 -13.19 30.50
N ASP A 647 21.43 -14.32 29.78
CA ASP A 647 20.70 -15.52 30.25
C ASP A 647 21.57 -16.60 30.90
N THR A 648 22.57 -16.19 31.66
CA THR A 648 23.47 -17.15 32.31
C THR A 648 22.89 -17.86 33.53
N GLY A 649 21.63 -17.60 33.91
CA GLY A 649 20.96 -18.26 35.04
C GLY A 649 21.55 -18.05 36.44
N ARG A 650 22.62 -17.27 36.54
CA ARG A 650 23.41 -17.09 37.79
C ARG A 650 23.66 -15.62 38.19
N GLY A 651 22.93 -14.68 37.59
CA GLY A 651 23.18 -13.25 37.81
C GLY A 651 24.50 -12.76 37.21
N THR A 652 25.11 -13.54 36.34
CA THR A 652 26.30 -13.17 35.56
C THR A 652 25.92 -12.96 34.09
N VAL A 653 26.64 -12.06 33.44
CA VAL A 653 26.50 -11.73 32.05
C VAL A 653 27.79 -12.10 31.35
N THR A 654 27.71 -12.85 30.25
CA THR A 654 28.89 -13.11 29.45
C THR A 654 29.12 -11.95 28.49
N ARG A 655 30.30 -11.37 28.56
CA ARG A 655 30.75 -10.29 27.68
C ARG A 655 31.75 -10.81 26.66
N VAL A 656 31.51 -10.53 25.40
CA VAL A 656 32.50 -10.67 24.33
C VAL A 656 32.89 -9.24 23.89
N ALA A 657 34.16 -8.91 23.98
CA ALA A 657 34.64 -7.60 23.59
C ALA A 657 35.38 -7.68 22.25
N GLY A 658 35.08 -6.74 21.38
CA GLY A 658 35.84 -6.50 20.18
C GLY A 658 37.25 -6.04 20.48
N VAL A 659 38.19 -6.32 19.60
CA VAL A 659 39.56 -5.84 19.65
C VAL A 659 39.84 -4.96 18.44
N LYS A 660 40.76 -4.02 18.62
CA LYS A 660 41.18 -3.10 17.56
C LYS A 660 41.92 -3.78 16.38
N THR A 661 42.37 -5.02 16.59
CA THR A 661 43.02 -5.82 15.56
C THR A 661 42.07 -6.90 15.06
N LEU A 662 42.02 -7.08 13.78
CA LEU A 662 41.15 -7.95 13.03
C LEU A 662 41.41 -9.47 13.20
N ASP A 663 41.74 -9.94 14.37
CA ASP A 663 41.72 -11.37 14.62
C ASP A 663 40.26 -11.79 14.84
N PRO A 664 39.64 -12.48 13.88
CA PRO A 664 38.25 -12.88 14.01
C PRO A 664 38.07 -13.83 15.17
N VAL A 665 37.17 -13.54 16.07
CA VAL A 665 36.66 -14.45 17.07
C VAL A 665 35.53 -15.23 16.41
N LYS A 666 35.81 -16.45 16.03
CA LYS A 666 34.84 -17.23 15.22
C LYS A 666 33.75 -17.91 16.04
N HIS A 667 33.99 -18.14 17.33
CA HIS A 667 33.03 -18.89 18.17
C HIS A 667 33.17 -18.42 19.62
N ALA A 668 32.05 -18.06 20.21
CA ALA A 668 31.97 -17.79 21.64
C ALA A 668 31.63 -19.05 22.41
N ASP A 669 32.38 -19.37 23.50
CA ASP A 669 32.03 -20.45 24.39
C ASP A 669 31.07 -19.93 25.47
N TYR A 670 29.82 -20.28 25.32
CA TYR A 670 28.75 -19.80 26.18
C TYR A 670 28.26 -20.90 27.11
N ARG A 671 28.26 -20.61 28.37
CA ARG A 671 27.62 -21.43 29.40
C ARG A 671 26.30 -20.76 29.77
N GLY A 672 25.17 -21.33 29.39
CA GLY A 672 23.84 -20.87 29.85
C GLY A 672 22.80 -20.54 28.81
N ILE A 673 23.09 -20.70 27.51
CA ILE A 673 22.09 -20.67 26.45
C ILE A 673 21.85 -22.13 26.02
N ASP A 674 20.61 -22.60 26.12
CA ASP A 674 20.24 -23.92 25.69
C ASP A 674 20.51 -24.13 24.19
N GLY A 675 21.22 -25.21 23.85
CA GLY A 675 21.60 -25.53 22.48
C GLY A 675 22.81 -24.76 21.91
N TRP A 676 23.48 -23.96 22.74
CA TRP A 676 24.68 -23.25 22.32
C TRP A 676 25.88 -24.15 22.21
N THR A 677 26.54 -24.16 21.09
CA THR A 677 27.81 -24.80 20.86
C THR A 677 28.75 -23.84 20.14
N GLY A 678 29.50 -23.06 20.84
CA GLY A 678 30.47 -22.15 20.25
C GLY A 678 31.64 -21.92 21.24
N ARG A 679 32.73 -21.46 20.73
CA ARG A 679 33.95 -21.25 21.54
C ARG A 679 34.57 -19.88 21.20
N ASP A 680 34.64 -18.98 22.18
CA ASP A 680 35.41 -17.76 22.10
C ASP A 680 36.40 -17.68 23.29
N ALA A 681 37.65 -17.63 22.98
CA ALA A 681 38.73 -17.51 23.99
C ALA A 681 38.75 -16.14 24.71
N ARG A 682 38.00 -15.15 24.22
CA ARG A 682 37.90 -13.79 24.77
C ARG A 682 36.62 -13.51 25.55
N ALA A 683 35.77 -14.49 25.68
CA ALA A 683 34.55 -14.35 26.47
C ALA A 683 34.89 -14.30 27.97
N ALA A 684 34.32 -13.39 28.69
CA ALA A 684 34.48 -13.25 30.13
C ALA A 684 33.14 -13.04 30.86
N GLU A 685 33.00 -13.67 32.02
CA GLU A 685 31.85 -13.40 32.87
C GLU A 685 32.02 -12.05 33.57
N VAL A 686 31.01 -11.21 33.42
CA VAL A 686 30.96 -9.86 34.03
C VAL A 686 29.77 -9.81 34.96
N LYS A 687 30.01 -9.45 36.21
CA LYS A 687 28.92 -9.25 37.19
C LYS A 687 28.28 -7.87 37.00
N ALA A 688 26.97 -7.81 37.18
CA ALA A 688 26.19 -6.57 37.33
C ALA A 688 26.06 -5.67 36.07
N VAL A 689 26.14 -6.22 34.85
CA VAL A 689 25.71 -5.46 33.68
C VAL A 689 24.18 -5.63 33.55
N ALA A 690 23.45 -4.51 33.70
CA ALA A 690 22.00 -4.52 33.52
C ALA A 690 21.64 -4.68 32.05
N PHE A 691 20.51 -5.36 31.80
CA PHE A 691 19.90 -5.37 30.48
C PHE A 691 19.43 -3.95 30.17
N PRO A 692 19.66 -3.41 28.97
CA PRO A 692 19.31 -2.05 28.65
C PRO A 692 17.79 -1.83 28.67
N GLN A 693 17.40 -0.61 28.99
CA GLN A 693 16.02 -0.21 28.82
C GLN A 693 15.68 -0.23 27.32
N LEU A 694 14.64 -0.98 26.98
CA LEU A 694 14.14 -1.04 25.60
C LEU A 694 13.52 0.31 25.20
N LEU A 695 13.38 0.52 23.90
CA LEU A 695 12.62 1.65 23.37
C LEU A 695 11.19 1.59 23.92
N ALA A 696 10.73 2.69 24.47
CA ALA A 696 9.36 2.87 24.97
C ALA A 696 8.71 4.02 24.18
N PRO A 697 8.12 3.71 23.02
CA PRO A 697 7.53 4.73 22.16
C PRO A 697 6.45 5.51 22.89
N VAL A 698 6.41 6.82 22.65
CA VAL A 698 5.38 7.71 23.18
C VAL A 698 4.21 7.72 22.18
N ASP A 699 3.01 7.68 22.73
CA ASP A 699 1.76 7.85 21.99
C ASP A 699 1.25 9.28 22.21
N ASP A 700 1.69 10.20 21.36
CA ASP A 700 1.39 11.63 21.43
C ASP A 700 0.86 12.20 20.10
N LEU A 701 0.67 11.33 19.09
CA LEU A 701 0.00 11.72 17.85
C LEU A 701 -1.51 11.68 18.03
N PRO A 702 -2.24 12.67 17.49
CA PRO A 702 -3.68 12.60 17.51
C PRO A 702 -4.19 11.57 16.49
N PRO A 703 -5.26 10.83 16.85
CA PRO A 703 -5.92 9.91 15.93
C PRO A 703 -6.57 10.63 14.75
N ALA A 704 -6.93 9.87 13.72
CA ALA A 704 -7.65 10.37 12.56
C ALA A 704 -8.93 9.56 12.30
N THR A 705 -10.00 10.26 11.93
CA THR A 705 -11.32 9.69 11.63
C THR A 705 -11.62 9.76 10.14
N LEU A 706 -12.07 8.65 9.59
CA LEU A 706 -12.52 8.48 8.21
C LEU A 706 -13.98 8.03 8.23
N VAL A 707 -14.93 8.94 7.92
CA VAL A 707 -16.33 8.55 7.72
C VAL A 707 -16.44 7.87 6.37
N THR A 708 -16.89 6.63 6.35
CA THR A 708 -16.93 5.80 5.13
C THR A 708 -18.31 5.63 4.56
N GLY A 709 -19.35 5.98 5.31
CA GLY A 709 -20.72 5.85 4.82
C GLY A 709 -21.74 6.48 5.73
N ILE A 710 -22.81 6.94 5.10
CA ILE A 710 -24.05 7.37 5.75
C ILE A 710 -25.23 6.74 5.00
N ARG A 711 -26.16 6.13 5.71
CA ARG A 711 -27.36 5.53 5.13
C ARG A 711 -28.57 5.86 5.99
N VAL A 712 -29.73 5.82 5.38
CA VAL A 712 -31.01 6.09 6.05
C VAL A 712 -31.66 4.74 6.40
N GLU A 713 -31.94 4.52 7.67
CA GLU A 713 -32.66 3.34 8.17
C GLU A 713 -33.79 3.81 9.12
N ALA A 714 -35.01 3.45 8.82
CA ALA A 714 -36.18 3.84 9.61
C ALA A 714 -36.22 5.33 9.99
N GLY A 715 -35.85 6.21 9.07
CA GLY A 715 -35.82 7.66 9.28
C GLY A 715 -34.62 8.19 10.06
N LYS A 716 -33.78 7.32 10.59
CA LYS A 716 -32.51 7.65 11.25
C LYS A 716 -31.35 7.64 10.27
N ARG A 717 -30.26 8.29 10.64
CA ARG A 717 -28.98 8.26 9.92
C ARG A 717 -28.05 7.28 10.61
N VAL A 718 -27.66 6.24 9.89
CA VAL A 718 -26.65 5.29 10.36
C VAL A 718 -25.34 5.72 9.68
N VAL A 719 -24.44 6.25 10.50
CA VAL A 719 -23.11 6.69 10.07
C VAL A 719 -22.10 5.63 10.46
N SER A 720 -21.24 5.25 9.52
CA SER A 720 -20.15 4.31 9.75
C SER A 720 -18.81 4.92 9.36
N GLY A 721 -17.75 4.45 9.97
CA GLY A 721 -16.42 4.93 9.66
C GLY A 721 -15.33 4.06 10.23
N VAL A 722 -14.11 4.54 10.00
CA VAL A 722 -12.86 3.96 10.50
C VAL A 722 -12.10 5.06 11.22
N SER A 723 -11.57 4.76 12.38
CA SER A 723 -10.59 5.62 13.06
C SER A 723 -9.28 4.87 13.21
N HIS A 724 -8.16 5.55 13.05
CA HIS A 724 -6.85 4.92 13.15
C HIS A 724 -5.84 5.80 13.86
N ASP A 725 -4.79 5.16 14.40
CA ASP A 725 -3.79 5.80 15.23
C ASP A 725 -2.50 4.98 15.35
N ASN A 726 -1.44 5.59 15.88
CA ASN A 726 -0.24 4.87 16.32
C ASN A 726 -0.46 4.12 17.65
N GLY A 727 -1.44 4.54 18.47
CA GLY A 727 -1.95 3.85 19.64
C GLY A 727 -3.26 3.11 19.38
N GLU A 728 -4.11 3.03 20.41
CA GLU A 728 -5.42 2.36 20.36
C GLU A 728 -6.55 3.37 20.49
N ILE A 729 -7.60 3.22 19.71
CA ILE A 729 -8.78 4.09 19.78
C ILE A 729 -9.56 3.82 21.06
N ALA A 730 -9.90 4.88 21.80
CA ALA A 730 -10.73 4.80 23.00
C ALA A 730 -12.19 5.11 22.71
N THR A 731 -12.47 6.24 22.04
CA THR A 731 -13.84 6.67 21.78
C THR A 731 -13.96 7.36 20.44
N VAL A 732 -15.12 7.21 19.82
CA VAL A 732 -15.51 7.95 18.63
C VAL A 732 -16.84 8.60 18.88
N THR A 733 -17.01 9.84 18.47
CA THR A 733 -18.28 10.57 18.57
C THR A 733 -18.67 11.18 17.22
N VAL A 734 -19.96 11.25 16.96
CA VAL A 734 -20.51 12.01 15.81
C VAL A 734 -21.54 12.98 16.36
N ASN A 735 -21.34 14.28 16.16
CA ASN A 735 -22.14 15.35 16.73
C ASN A 735 -22.34 15.17 18.25
N GLY A 736 -21.29 14.74 18.97
CA GLY A 736 -21.33 14.49 20.41
C GLY A 736 -22.01 13.17 20.84
N THR A 737 -22.60 12.42 19.91
CA THR A 737 -23.19 11.09 20.20
C THR A 737 -22.09 10.04 20.06
N SER A 738 -21.95 9.19 21.09
CA SER A 738 -20.94 8.11 21.09
C SER A 738 -21.25 7.06 20.04
N ALA A 739 -20.27 6.74 19.22
CA ALA A 739 -20.33 5.64 18.28
C ALA A 739 -19.97 4.31 18.96
N LYS A 740 -20.56 3.23 18.47
CA LYS A 740 -20.18 1.87 18.88
C LYS A 740 -18.99 1.43 18.05
N ILE A 741 -17.87 1.15 18.68
CA ILE A 741 -16.75 0.46 18.05
C ILE A 741 -17.20 -1.00 17.82
N THR A 742 -17.27 -1.41 16.57
CA THR A 742 -17.75 -2.75 16.15
C THR A 742 -16.62 -3.75 16.03
N ALA A 743 -15.43 -3.26 15.69
CA ALA A 743 -14.19 -4.02 15.65
C ALA A 743 -13.01 -3.07 15.85
N GLN A 744 -11.97 -3.56 16.50
CA GLN A 744 -10.70 -2.85 16.59
C GLN A 744 -9.57 -3.85 16.42
N HIS A 745 -8.64 -3.54 15.54
CA HIS A 745 -7.50 -4.39 15.26
C HIS A 745 -6.32 -3.53 14.80
N ALA A 746 -5.16 -3.73 15.39
CA ALA A 746 -3.94 -3.03 15.02
C ALA A 746 -4.14 -1.50 14.92
N GLY A 747 -4.71 -0.87 15.97
CA GLY A 747 -4.96 0.58 16.01
C GLY A 747 -5.99 1.11 15.01
N VAL A 748 -6.63 0.23 14.25
CA VAL A 748 -7.72 0.57 13.31
C VAL A 748 -9.04 0.11 13.89
N ALA A 749 -9.94 1.05 14.14
CA ALA A 749 -11.25 0.82 14.75
C ALA A 749 -12.37 1.07 13.75
N ASP A 750 -13.18 0.07 13.48
CA ASP A 750 -14.44 0.20 12.75
C ASP A 750 -15.55 0.61 13.74
N TRP A 751 -16.36 1.57 13.36
CA TRP A 751 -17.41 2.07 14.24
C TRP A 751 -18.69 2.42 13.49
N VAL A 752 -19.78 2.47 14.23
CA VAL A 752 -21.11 2.84 13.74
C VAL A 752 -21.86 3.63 14.79
N VAL A 753 -22.66 4.60 14.35
CA VAL A 753 -23.56 5.36 15.20
C VAL A 753 -24.89 5.59 14.49
N THR A 754 -25.99 5.60 15.23
CA THR A 754 -27.33 5.94 14.72
C THR A 754 -27.73 7.29 15.29
N LEU A 755 -28.09 8.23 14.42
CA LEU A 755 -28.40 9.63 14.74
C LEU A 755 -29.75 10.04 14.16
N ASP A 756 -30.33 11.09 14.71
CA ASP A 756 -31.38 11.85 14.04
C ASP A 756 -30.79 12.68 12.90
N ALA A 757 -31.60 12.98 11.89
CA ALA A 757 -31.19 13.90 10.83
C ALA A 757 -30.90 15.27 11.42
N THR A 758 -29.79 15.87 11.02
CA THR A 758 -29.52 17.30 11.32
C THR A 758 -30.29 18.19 10.36
N ALA A 759 -30.69 19.39 10.84
CA ALA A 759 -31.48 20.31 10.03
C ALA A 759 -30.77 20.80 8.75
N ASP A 760 -29.43 20.83 8.80
CA ASP A 760 -28.55 21.27 7.70
C ASP A 760 -27.83 20.11 6.98
N GLY A 761 -28.06 18.87 7.41
CA GLY A 761 -27.41 17.69 6.85
C GLY A 761 -25.91 17.58 7.15
N HIS A 762 -25.37 18.38 8.10
CA HIS A 762 -23.96 18.39 8.46
C HIS A 762 -23.67 17.54 9.71
N TYR A 763 -22.58 16.83 9.65
CA TYR A 763 -22.10 15.96 10.73
C TYR A 763 -20.60 16.18 10.96
N THR A 764 -20.18 16.00 12.21
CA THR A 764 -18.76 16.08 12.60
C THR A 764 -18.42 14.84 13.42
N ALA A 765 -17.48 14.04 12.89
CA ALA A 765 -16.95 12.87 13.58
C ALA A 765 -15.58 13.20 14.19
N THR A 766 -15.35 12.76 15.41
CA THR A 766 -14.11 12.99 16.17
C THR A 766 -13.76 11.76 16.99
N THR A 767 -12.45 11.52 17.15
CA THR A 767 -11.91 10.38 17.88
C THR A 767 -10.96 10.82 18.98
N ILE A 768 -10.92 10.03 20.06
CA ILE A 768 -9.93 10.13 21.15
C ILE A 768 -9.28 8.75 21.27
N ASP A 769 -7.96 8.70 21.40
CA ASP A 769 -7.21 7.48 21.65
C ASP A 769 -7.14 7.11 23.14
N ARG A 770 -6.47 6.01 23.48
CA ARG A 770 -6.29 5.58 24.87
C ARG A 770 -5.25 6.38 25.64
N ALA A 771 -4.34 7.04 24.96
CA ALA A 771 -3.37 7.95 25.60
C ALA A 771 -4.01 9.30 25.97
N GLY A 772 -5.20 9.59 25.42
CA GLY A 772 -5.96 10.82 25.67
C GLY A 772 -5.75 11.87 24.59
N ASN A 773 -5.05 11.56 23.50
CA ASN A 773 -4.91 12.49 22.38
C ASN A 773 -6.23 12.63 21.66
N VAL A 774 -6.60 13.88 21.36
CA VAL A 774 -7.85 14.22 20.68
C VAL A 774 -7.55 14.57 19.24
N GLU A 775 -8.35 14.04 18.32
CA GLU A 775 -8.26 14.39 16.90
C GLU A 775 -8.34 15.92 16.71
N LEU A 776 -7.31 16.49 16.05
CA LEU A 776 -7.20 17.93 15.85
C LEU A 776 -8.00 18.43 14.64
N ILE A 777 -8.26 17.54 13.69
CA ILE A 777 -9.00 17.83 12.46
C ILE A 777 -10.17 16.87 12.33
N PRO A 778 -11.28 17.10 13.06
CA PRO A 778 -12.46 16.27 12.97
C PRO A 778 -12.98 16.14 11.54
N HIS A 779 -13.48 14.98 11.16
CA HIS A 779 -14.06 14.78 9.84
C HIS A 779 -15.43 15.44 9.76
N LYS A 780 -15.52 16.55 9.02
CA LYS A 780 -16.77 17.23 8.71
C LYS A 780 -17.28 16.74 7.36
N PHE A 781 -18.50 16.26 7.34
CA PHE A 781 -19.13 15.75 6.12
C PHE A 781 -20.59 16.17 6.03
N ARG A 782 -21.11 16.14 4.83
CA ARG A 782 -22.51 16.47 4.55
C ARG A 782 -23.22 15.27 3.96
N GLU A 783 -24.45 15.05 4.38
CA GLU A 783 -25.33 14.06 3.76
C GLU A 783 -25.47 14.40 2.27
N PRO A 784 -25.29 13.42 1.36
CA PRO A 784 -25.57 13.64 -0.05
C PRO A 784 -26.99 14.16 -0.20
N SER A 785 -27.17 15.25 -0.93
CA SER A 785 -28.52 15.72 -1.26
C SER A 785 -29.26 14.61 -1.99
N SER A 786 -30.42 14.20 -1.48
CA SER A 786 -31.31 13.29 -2.19
C SER A 786 -31.61 13.90 -3.57
N PRO A 787 -31.51 13.12 -4.65
CA PRO A 787 -31.77 13.61 -5.99
C PRO A 787 -33.21 14.12 -6.17
#